data_dea79c28613ef17204d95c3edac14239
#
_entry.id   dea79c28613ef17204d95c3edac14239
#
_cell.length_a   1.000
_cell.length_b   1.000
_cell.length_c   1.000
_cell.angle_alpha   90.00
_cell.angle_beta   90.00
_cell.angle_gamma   90.00
#
_symmetry.space_group_name_H-M   'P 1'
#
loop_
_entity.id
_entity.type
_entity.pdbx_description
1 polymer ?
#
loop_
_entity_poly.entity_id
_entity_poly.type
_entity_poly.pdbx_seq_one_letter_code
_entity_poly.pdbx_strand_id
1 'polypeptide(L)'
;MKESILYNIYQSGKYLSLLLFFLIACDDLEDKPSLVPGESGDVYETGTAEMYILSEGLFNQNNSSLARYSFNQQKRTSNYFSANNQRGLGDTANDMAIYGNKIYIVVNVSSTVEVIDFTTGKSIRQIQMLRDNGSSRQPRSIAFDKDKAYVCSFDGTVARIDTTSLEIEAIITAGRNPDDICVQNNKLYVSNSGSLDYSGPGVDNTVSVIDITTFKETKKIEVGPNPGKILPGLEDAVYVVTQGADIEAGDYHLVRIDSRTDVVTNTYDEKALSFTIDGPIAYLYTYDYQTKASAIKVFDLTTGTVIRDNFITDGTIIQTPFSIQTNPFSGNIYITEAYNYTIKGDVLCFNQQGQLQYRLNEIGLNPNTIVFSDKASQNDASDIPDDPNAPSAFANKVLEYMPAPGQFINTTTSAYEDGFSAEQVLERATEKLKKKSVISLGGFGGTITVGFHQPIRNIKGEYDFKILGNASYNQNTGTGALGGSAEPGIVLVSKDVNGNGLPDDEWYELAGSEYGKDTETRGYEITYHRPQPASGDVRWTDNQGGEGYIYRNTYHQQDSYYPNWIEEDEITFRGTRLKDNAVNEGGTWVGYCYPWGYADNHPYNTEHCQFKIDWAVTQNGKPVALDEIDFIRIYTAVNLSLIPHLTLPTICSV
;
A
#
# COMPACT_ATOMS: atom_id res chain seq x y z
N MET A 1 -1.83 26.47 17.61
CA MET A 1 -1.28 25.68 18.73
C MET A 1 0.24 25.56 18.69
N LYS A 2 0.90 25.23 17.56
CA LYS A 2 2.38 25.25 17.49
C LYS A 2 2.96 26.61 17.99
N GLU A 3 2.32 27.72 17.72
CA GLU A 3 2.76 29.03 18.20
C GLU A 3 2.39 29.36 19.66
N SER A 4 1.33 28.84 20.23
CA SER A 4 1.01 29.05 21.65
C SER A 4 1.92 28.28 22.58
N ILE A 5 2.39 27.10 22.17
CA ILE A 5 3.44 26.34 22.86
C ILE A 5 4.77 27.06 22.74
N LEU A 6 5.12 27.59 21.57
CA LEU A 6 6.32 28.39 21.34
C LEU A 6 6.31 29.73 22.09
N TYR A 7 5.15 30.37 22.24
CA TYR A 7 5.00 31.62 23.00
C TYR A 7 5.27 31.42 24.50
N ASN A 8 4.86 30.28 25.06
CA ASN A 8 5.13 29.98 26.47
C ASN A 8 6.60 29.57 26.73
N ILE A 9 7.28 28.99 25.75
CA ILE A 9 8.73 28.67 25.82
C ILE A 9 9.57 29.96 25.72
N TYR A 10 9.11 30.96 24.93
CA TYR A 10 9.82 32.23 24.74
C TYR A 10 9.83 33.11 26.02
N GLN A 11 8.83 32.98 26.92
CA GLN A 11 8.77 33.78 28.16
C GLN A 11 9.60 33.20 29.31
N SER A 12 10.03 31.91 29.26
CA SER A 12 10.83 31.29 30.32
C SER A 12 12.34 31.30 30.08
N GLY A 13 12.82 31.85 28.98
CA GLY A 13 14.22 31.81 28.53
C GLY A 13 15.08 33.01 28.94
N LYS A 14 14.86 33.65 30.10
CA LYS A 14 15.83 34.58 30.69
C LYS A 14 16.48 33.92 31.89
N TYR A 15 17.70 33.51 31.73
CA TYR A 15 18.86 33.39 32.64
C TYR A 15 19.70 32.14 32.32
N LEU A 16 20.86 32.34 31.87
CA LEU A 16 22.18 32.07 32.34
C LEU A 16 23.13 31.48 31.26
N SER A 17 24.02 32.36 30.81
CA SER A 17 25.25 32.00 30.08
C SER A 17 26.24 31.32 30.99
N LEU A 18 26.69 30.13 30.64
CA LEU A 18 28.01 29.64 31.02
C LEU A 18 28.59 28.81 29.88
N LEU A 19 29.71 29.33 29.31
CA LEU A 19 30.57 28.62 28.37
C LEU A 19 31.21 27.42 29.06
N LEU A 20 31.09 26.24 28.48
CA LEU A 20 32.08 25.20 28.60
C LEU A 20 32.27 24.53 27.23
N PHE A 21 33.47 24.76 26.65
CA PHE A 21 33.96 24.00 25.51
C PHE A 21 34.19 22.55 25.93
N PHE A 22 33.45 21.62 25.37
CA PHE A 22 33.87 20.25 25.24
C PHE A 22 34.00 19.90 23.77
N LEU A 23 35.21 19.59 23.35
CA LEU A 23 35.49 18.85 22.13
C LEU A 23 34.85 17.48 22.29
N ILE A 24 33.77 17.25 21.60
CA ILE A 24 33.22 15.90 21.45
C ILE A 24 33.71 15.39 20.09
N ALA A 25 34.59 14.41 20.15
CA ALA A 25 34.91 13.55 19.03
C ALA A 25 33.62 12.94 18.49
N CYS A 26 33.48 12.89 17.15
CA CYS A 26 32.49 12.06 16.50
C CYS A 26 32.78 10.60 16.84
N ASP A 27 32.11 10.05 17.84
CA ASP A 27 31.93 8.62 17.94
C ASP A 27 30.71 8.26 17.09
N ASP A 28 30.97 7.60 15.98
CA ASP A 28 29.94 6.81 15.27
C ASP A 28 29.59 5.65 16.22
N LEU A 29 28.64 5.89 17.12
CA LEU A 29 28.05 4.83 17.91
C LEU A 29 27.27 3.93 16.94
N GLU A 30 27.76 2.73 16.73
CA GLU A 30 27.01 1.64 16.11
C GLU A 30 25.86 1.24 17.06
N ASP A 31 24.76 1.99 17.03
CA ASP A 31 23.58 1.65 17.80
C ASP A 31 22.83 0.53 17.10
N LYS A 32 22.86 -0.65 17.67
CA LYS A 32 21.93 -1.71 17.31
C LYS A 32 20.51 -1.30 17.71
N PRO A 33 19.48 -1.73 16.97
CA PRO A 33 18.10 -1.50 17.38
C PRO A 33 17.87 -1.98 18.81
N SER A 34 17.12 -1.21 19.58
CA SER A 34 16.66 -1.67 20.89
C SER A 34 15.59 -2.71 20.67
N LEU A 35 15.90 -3.97 20.90
CA LEU A 35 14.96 -5.08 20.79
C LEU A 35 13.98 -5.09 21.97
N VAL A 36 12.85 -5.73 21.80
CA VAL A 36 11.89 -6.01 22.88
C VAL A 36 12.64 -6.74 24.01
N PRO A 37 12.39 -6.42 25.29
CA PRO A 37 13.08 -7.07 26.40
C PRO A 37 12.95 -8.61 26.32
N GLY A 38 14.07 -9.30 26.03
CA GLY A 38 14.14 -10.76 25.94
C GLY A 38 14.71 -11.34 24.66
N GLU A 39 14.86 -10.56 23.59
CA GLU A 39 15.41 -11.04 22.32
C GLU A 39 16.74 -10.37 21.96
N SER A 40 17.77 -11.18 21.79
CA SER A 40 19.05 -10.80 21.21
C SER A 40 19.07 -11.34 19.76
N GLY A 41 18.73 -10.51 18.78
CA GLY A 41 18.74 -10.92 17.38
C GLY A 41 18.88 -9.73 16.43
N ASP A 42 19.29 -10.00 15.21
CA ASP A 42 19.34 -8.98 14.16
C ASP A 42 17.91 -8.65 13.71
N VAL A 43 17.67 -7.39 13.34
CA VAL A 43 16.36 -6.93 12.85
C VAL A 43 16.28 -7.19 11.36
N TYR A 44 15.30 -7.98 10.95
CA TYR A 44 15.06 -8.28 9.55
C TYR A 44 13.73 -7.67 9.08
N GLU A 45 13.76 -7.09 7.88
CA GLU A 45 12.59 -6.65 7.16
C GLU A 45 12.50 -7.36 5.82
N THR A 46 11.41 -8.06 5.61
CA THR A 46 11.20 -8.81 4.37
C THR A 46 11.10 -7.87 3.18
N GLY A 47 11.90 -8.11 2.13
CA GLY A 47 11.85 -7.35 0.89
C GLY A 47 12.32 -5.90 1.01
N THR A 48 12.93 -5.51 2.13
CA THR A 48 13.40 -4.15 2.37
C THR A 48 14.90 -4.16 2.64
N ALA A 49 15.66 -3.48 1.80
CA ALA A 49 17.11 -3.31 1.99
C ALA A 49 17.43 -2.11 2.89
N GLU A 50 16.68 -1.02 2.73
CA GLU A 50 16.94 0.24 3.42
C GLU A 50 15.66 0.95 3.84
N MET A 51 15.79 1.71 4.91
CA MET A 51 14.79 2.64 5.41
C MET A 51 15.44 4.01 5.64
N TYR A 52 14.79 5.05 5.15
CA TYR A 52 15.19 6.44 5.40
C TYR A 52 14.14 7.09 6.27
N ILE A 53 14.59 7.80 7.32
CA ILE A 53 13.73 8.46 8.29
C ILE A 53 14.05 9.95 8.28
N LEU A 54 13.09 10.75 7.88
CA LEU A 54 13.17 12.20 7.92
C LEU A 54 12.67 12.70 9.27
N SER A 55 13.42 13.61 9.87
CA SER A 55 13.03 14.32 11.08
C SER A 55 12.89 15.82 10.79
N GLU A 56 11.73 16.36 11.15
CA GLU A 56 11.36 17.76 10.86
C GLU A 56 12.31 18.76 11.51
N GLY A 57 12.82 18.42 12.69
CA GLY A 57 13.60 19.34 13.52
C GLY A 57 12.69 20.26 14.36
N LEU A 58 13.27 21.33 14.86
CA LEU A 58 12.57 22.40 15.57
C LEU A 58 12.47 23.63 14.68
N PHE A 59 11.29 24.25 14.64
CA PHE A 59 11.02 25.44 13.84
C PHE A 59 12.03 26.57 14.11
N ASN A 60 12.62 27.14 13.06
CA ASN A 60 13.67 28.17 13.08
C ASN A 60 14.99 27.74 13.76
N GLN A 61 15.26 26.44 13.85
CA GLN A 61 16.52 25.93 14.42
C GLN A 61 17.46 25.36 13.37
N ASN A 62 17.02 25.22 12.11
CA ASN A 62 17.84 24.69 11.00
C ASN A 62 18.46 23.33 11.32
N ASN A 63 17.71 22.45 11.97
CA ASN A 63 18.19 21.18 12.51
C ASN A 63 17.39 19.96 12.06
N SER A 64 16.72 20.06 10.89
CA SER A 64 16.16 18.88 10.21
C SER A 64 17.24 17.85 9.92
N SER A 65 16.92 16.58 10.03
CA SER A 65 17.88 15.50 9.82
C SER A 65 17.29 14.37 9.00
N LEU A 66 18.15 13.64 8.30
CA LEU A 66 17.85 12.41 7.60
C LEU A 66 18.69 11.29 8.22
N ALA A 67 18.03 10.27 8.75
CA ALA A 67 18.66 9.03 9.18
C ALA A 67 18.43 7.94 8.13
N ARG A 68 19.36 7.00 8.03
CA ARG A 68 19.27 5.79 7.20
C ARG A 68 19.48 4.56 8.07
N TYR A 69 18.69 3.52 7.85
CA TYR A 69 18.90 2.20 8.41
C TYR A 69 19.06 1.19 7.27
N SER A 70 20.18 0.45 7.25
CA SER A 70 20.42 -0.65 6.33
C SER A 70 20.09 -1.96 7.03
N PHE A 71 19.08 -2.68 6.53
CA PHE A 71 18.70 -3.98 7.06
C PHE A 71 19.74 -5.06 6.74
N ASN A 72 20.41 -4.93 5.59
CA ASN A 72 21.46 -5.88 5.19
C ASN A 72 22.70 -5.79 6.09
N GLN A 73 23.06 -4.57 6.53
CA GLN A 73 24.22 -4.33 7.39
C GLN A 73 23.87 -4.26 8.88
N GLN A 74 22.58 -4.24 9.23
CA GLN A 74 22.11 -4.00 10.59
C GLN A 74 22.66 -2.68 11.17
N LYS A 75 22.76 -1.66 10.30
CA LYS A 75 23.48 -0.42 10.62
C LYS A 75 22.59 0.81 10.43
N ARG A 76 22.61 1.68 11.46
CA ARG A 76 22.00 3.01 11.42
C ARG A 76 23.06 4.08 11.16
N THR A 77 22.72 5.04 10.30
CA THR A 77 23.47 6.28 10.10
C THR A 77 22.55 7.46 10.44
N SER A 78 22.66 8.00 11.65
CA SER A 78 21.71 8.98 12.20
C SER A 78 21.77 10.35 11.49
N ASN A 79 22.90 10.73 10.92
CA ASN A 79 23.11 12.01 10.24
C ASN A 79 23.45 11.79 8.77
N TYR A 80 22.70 10.90 8.08
CA TYR A 80 23.03 10.43 6.74
C TYR A 80 23.23 11.58 5.73
N PHE A 81 22.33 12.58 5.72
CA PHE A 81 22.47 13.71 4.82
C PHE A 81 23.74 14.53 5.10
N SER A 82 23.93 14.96 6.34
CA SER A 82 25.05 15.85 6.67
C SER A 82 26.42 15.14 6.56
N ALA A 83 26.47 13.84 6.85
CA ALA A 83 27.68 13.04 6.67
C ALA A 83 28.13 12.97 5.20
N ASN A 84 27.19 12.85 4.27
CA ASN A 84 27.49 12.80 2.85
C ASN A 84 27.72 14.17 2.20
N ASN A 85 27.14 15.26 2.76
CA ASN A 85 27.09 16.58 2.10
C ASN A 85 27.82 17.70 2.86
N GLN A 86 28.36 17.43 4.05
CA GLN A 86 29.09 18.39 4.90
C GLN A 86 28.32 19.71 5.17
N ARG A 87 26.99 19.62 5.18
CA ARG A 87 26.07 20.70 5.54
C ARG A 87 24.78 20.16 6.12
N GLY A 88 24.03 21.02 6.81
CA GLY A 88 22.68 20.68 7.29
C GLY A 88 21.68 20.52 6.14
N LEU A 89 20.59 19.79 6.42
CA LEU A 89 19.49 19.59 5.49
C LEU A 89 18.65 20.87 5.33
N GLY A 90 18.45 21.58 6.41
CA GLY A 90 17.65 22.80 6.46
C GLY A 90 16.73 22.86 7.67
N ASP A 91 15.70 23.67 7.58
CA ASP A 91 14.71 23.95 8.62
C ASP A 91 13.34 23.41 8.23
N THR A 92 12.75 22.60 9.09
CA THR A 92 11.41 22.06 8.96
C THR A 92 11.21 21.23 7.69
N ALA A 93 11.89 20.08 7.63
CA ALA A 93 11.71 19.12 6.54
C ALA A 93 10.39 18.34 6.75
N ASN A 94 9.45 18.44 5.80
CA ASN A 94 8.09 17.96 5.98
C ASN A 94 7.77 16.65 5.26
N ASP A 95 8.35 16.41 4.10
CA ASP A 95 8.02 15.25 3.29
C ASP A 95 9.23 14.75 2.51
N MET A 96 9.20 13.47 2.15
CA MET A 96 10.28 12.80 1.43
C MET A 96 9.72 11.65 0.59
N ALA A 97 10.29 11.47 -0.59
CA ALA A 97 9.98 10.32 -1.44
C ALA A 97 11.23 9.82 -2.19
N ILE A 98 11.29 8.50 -2.42
CA ILE A 98 12.21 7.88 -3.37
C ILE A 98 11.52 7.83 -4.73
N TYR A 99 12.15 8.40 -5.76
CA TYR A 99 11.64 8.31 -7.13
C TYR A 99 12.79 8.11 -8.13
N GLY A 100 12.74 7.00 -8.87
CA GLY A 100 13.85 6.54 -9.69
C GLY A 100 15.11 6.29 -8.85
N ASN A 101 16.24 6.91 -9.23
CA ASN A 101 17.50 6.83 -8.49
C ASN A 101 17.77 8.08 -7.65
N LYS A 102 16.70 8.69 -7.11
CA LYS A 102 16.81 9.94 -6.35
C LYS A 102 15.91 9.89 -5.10
N ILE A 103 16.34 10.60 -4.06
CA ILE A 103 15.50 10.92 -2.91
C ILE A 103 15.21 12.42 -2.97
N TYR A 104 13.94 12.78 -2.95
CA TYR A 104 13.47 14.16 -2.92
C TYR A 104 13.00 14.48 -1.52
N ILE A 105 13.47 15.59 -0.95
CA ILE A 105 13.17 16.01 0.42
C ILE A 105 12.62 17.43 0.38
N VAL A 106 11.41 17.62 0.87
CA VAL A 106 10.72 18.91 0.91
C VAL A 106 11.04 19.61 2.22
N VAL A 107 11.69 20.77 2.17
CA VAL A 107 12.15 21.52 3.34
C VAL A 107 11.40 22.84 3.40
N ASN A 108 10.43 22.94 4.30
CA ASN A 108 9.40 24.00 4.32
C ASN A 108 9.97 25.37 4.60
N VAL A 109 10.54 25.61 5.79
CA VAL A 109 11.03 26.93 6.21
C VAL A 109 12.23 27.38 5.39
N SER A 110 13.13 26.45 5.06
CA SER A 110 14.23 26.72 4.11
C SER A 110 13.77 26.97 2.69
N SER A 111 12.51 26.67 2.37
CA SER A 111 11.88 26.86 1.05
C SER A 111 12.64 26.19 -0.08
N THR A 112 12.98 24.92 0.10
CA THR A 112 13.73 24.14 -0.88
C THR A 112 13.13 22.76 -1.07
N VAL A 113 13.40 22.16 -2.25
CA VAL A 113 13.35 20.72 -2.45
C VAL A 113 14.78 20.25 -2.63
N GLU A 114 15.30 19.52 -1.69
CA GLU A 114 16.61 18.88 -1.77
C GLU A 114 16.51 17.59 -2.55
N VAL A 115 17.34 17.40 -3.56
CA VAL A 115 17.39 16.17 -4.35
C VAL A 115 18.74 15.53 -4.16
N ILE A 116 18.77 14.31 -3.61
CA ILE A 116 20.00 13.54 -3.42
C ILE A 116 20.02 12.30 -4.30
N ASP A 117 21.18 11.88 -4.71
CA ASP A 117 21.41 10.62 -5.40
C ASP A 117 21.16 9.47 -4.41
N PHE A 118 20.28 8.55 -4.75
CA PHE A 118 19.91 7.42 -3.90
C PHE A 118 21.13 6.56 -3.54
N THR A 119 22.01 6.34 -4.52
CA THR A 119 23.15 5.43 -4.40
C THR A 119 24.23 5.98 -3.47
N THR A 120 24.51 7.28 -3.57
CA THR A 120 25.66 7.91 -2.87
C THR A 120 25.25 8.79 -1.69
N GLY A 121 23.97 9.12 -1.54
CA GLY A 121 23.47 10.07 -0.56
C GLY A 121 23.91 11.52 -0.80
N LYS A 122 24.58 11.80 -1.94
CA LYS A 122 25.08 13.13 -2.28
C LYS A 122 24.01 14.00 -2.91
N SER A 123 24.01 15.27 -2.55
CA SER A 123 23.15 16.29 -3.15
C SER A 123 23.45 16.42 -4.64
N ILE A 124 22.40 16.26 -5.45
CA ILE A 124 22.42 16.52 -6.90
C ILE A 124 22.00 17.97 -7.13
N ARG A 125 20.92 18.39 -6.47
CA ARG A 125 20.32 19.69 -6.66
C ARG A 125 19.55 20.14 -5.43
N GLN A 126 19.65 21.41 -5.09
CA GLN A 126 18.74 22.08 -4.17
C GLN A 126 17.88 23.05 -5.00
N ILE A 127 16.60 22.70 -5.18
CA ILE A 127 15.64 23.46 -5.96
C ILE A 127 15.05 24.53 -5.04
N GLN A 128 15.21 25.81 -5.41
CA GLN A 128 14.70 26.93 -4.63
C GLN A 128 13.19 27.12 -4.88
N MET A 129 12.39 27.05 -3.83
CA MET A 129 10.96 27.25 -3.87
C MET A 129 10.61 28.68 -3.43
N LEU A 130 11.04 29.65 -4.24
CA LEU A 130 10.86 31.07 -3.96
C LEU A 130 9.89 31.71 -4.97
N ARG A 131 9.21 32.77 -4.53
CA ARG A 131 8.44 33.66 -5.40
C ARG A 131 9.38 34.61 -6.14
N ASP A 132 8.88 35.28 -7.17
CA ASP A 132 9.65 36.26 -7.95
C ASP A 132 10.24 37.40 -7.11
N ASN A 133 9.61 37.75 -6.01
CA ASN A 133 10.09 38.75 -5.05
C ASN A 133 11.08 38.21 -4.01
N GLY A 134 11.51 36.93 -4.15
CA GLY A 134 12.42 36.25 -3.24
C GLY A 134 11.81 35.74 -1.95
N SER A 135 10.51 35.90 -1.71
CA SER A 135 9.86 35.35 -0.49
C SER A 135 9.63 33.85 -0.62
N SER A 136 9.61 33.17 0.52
CA SER A 136 9.39 31.73 0.62
C SER A 136 8.01 31.31 0.12
N ARG A 137 7.91 30.15 -0.58
CA ARG A 137 6.66 29.48 -0.91
C ARG A 137 6.22 28.50 0.19
N GLN A 138 7.12 28.10 1.04
CA GLN A 138 6.90 27.09 2.11
C GLN A 138 6.35 25.78 1.56
N PRO A 139 7.16 25.00 0.79
CA PRO A 139 6.73 23.72 0.24
C PRO A 139 6.40 22.71 1.34
N ARG A 140 5.39 21.85 1.10
CA ARG A 140 4.83 20.95 2.11
C ARG A 140 4.97 19.48 1.78
N SER A 141 4.51 19.06 0.61
CA SER A 141 4.45 17.66 0.23
C SER A 141 4.72 17.50 -1.27
N ILE A 142 5.12 16.30 -1.67
CA ILE A 142 5.55 15.98 -3.04
C ILE A 142 4.88 14.69 -3.54
N ALA A 143 4.40 14.72 -4.78
CA ALA A 143 3.88 13.56 -5.49
C ALA A 143 4.50 13.44 -6.87
N PHE A 144 4.41 12.25 -7.50
CA PHE A 144 5.06 11.98 -8.77
C PHE A 144 4.10 11.34 -9.77
N ASP A 145 4.27 11.71 -11.05
CA ASP A 145 3.70 11.00 -12.20
C ASP A 145 4.70 11.04 -13.34
N LYS A 146 5.10 9.88 -13.85
CA LYS A 146 6.07 9.74 -14.98
C LYS A 146 7.37 10.52 -14.71
N ASP A 147 7.70 11.47 -15.60
CA ASP A 147 8.90 12.30 -15.53
C ASP A 147 8.71 13.62 -14.75
N LYS A 148 7.63 13.74 -13.97
CA LYS A 148 7.30 14.96 -13.23
C LYS A 148 7.14 14.73 -11.74
N ALA A 149 7.64 15.68 -10.96
CA ALA A 149 7.34 15.86 -9.55
C ALA A 149 6.42 17.07 -9.36
N TYR A 150 5.50 16.97 -8.42
CA TYR A 150 4.52 18.01 -8.10
C TYR A 150 4.64 18.35 -6.62
N VAL A 151 4.91 19.61 -6.31
CA VAL A 151 5.14 20.08 -4.94
C VAL A 151 4.08 21.10 -4.58
N CYS A 152 3.26 20.81 -3.57
CA CYS A 152 2.33 21.78 -3.00
C CYS A 152 3.04 22.65 -1.96
N SER A 153 2.60 23.89 -1.83
CA SER A 153 3.23 24.89 -0.97
C SER A 153 2.18 25.73 -0.22
N PHE A 154 2.47 26.11 1.01
CA PHE A 154 1.58 26.94 1.84
C PHE A 154 1.27 28.30 1.25
N ASP A 155 2.02 28.78 0.26
CA ASP A 155 1.71 30.01 -0.45
C ASP A 155 0.50 29.91 -1.39
N GLY A 156 -0.15 28.75 -1.46
CA GLY A 156 -1.32 28.50 -2.29
C GLY A 156 -1.00 27.90 -3.66
N THR A 157 0.24 27.45 -3.90
CA THR A 157 0.66 27.02 -5.22
C THR A 157 1.02 25.52 -5.28
N VAL A 158 1.00 24.98 -6.50
CA VAL A 158 1.61 23.70 -6.88
C VAL A 158 2.63 23.95 -7.97
N ALA A 159 3.86 23.52 -7.73
CA ALA A 159 4.95 23.56 -8.72
C ALA A 159 5.08 22.21 -9.41
N ARG A 160 5.26 22.21 -10.73
CA ARG A 160 5.64 21.05 -11.54
C ARG A 160 7.14 21.13 -11.84
N ILE A 161 7.86 20.08 -11.48
CA ILE A 161 9.31 19.96 -11.63
C ILE A 161 9.61 18.79 -12.56
N ASP A 162 10.48 18.98 -13.52
CA ASP A 162 10.99 17.88 -14.36
C ASP A 162 12.01 17.04 -13.58
N THR A 163 11.82 15.72 -13.52
CA THR A 163 12.66 14.82 -12.70
C THR A 163 14.03 14.54 -13.30
N THR A 164 14.27 14.94 -14.56
CA THR A 164 15.55 14.79 -15.26
C THR A 164 16.39 16.06 -15.12
N SER A 165 15.84 17.22 -15.51
CA SER A 165 16.54 18.51 -15.45
C SER A 165 16.55 19.10 -14.04
N LEU A 166 15.62 18.69 -13.17
CA LEU A 166 15.40 19.22 -11.82
C LEU A 166 15.08 20.72 -11.81
N GLU A 167 14.39 21.19 -12.85
CA GLU A 167 13.96 22.59 -12.99
C GLU A 167 12.43 22.68 -12.83
N ILE A 168 11.97 23.79 -12.26
CA ILE A 168 10.54 24.11 -12.16
C ILE A 168 10.07 24.53 -13.56
N GLU A 169 9.14 23.78 -14.15
CA GLU A 169 8.58 24.05 -15.47
C GLU A 169 7.38 24.97 -15.44
N ALA A 170 6.56 24.83 -14.40
CA ALA A 170 5.32 25.58 -14.25
C ALA A 170 4.88 25.65 -12.79
N ILE A 171 4.13 26.68 -12.45
CA ILE A 171 3.51 26.87 -11.15
C ILE A 171 2.07 27.31 -11.38
N ILE A 172 1.13 26.71 -10.63
CA ILE A 172 -0.29 27.10 -10.66
C ILE A 172 -0.80 27.38 -9.24
N THR A 173 -1.88 28.14 -9.16
CA THR A 173 -2.58 28.34 -7.90
C THR A 173 -3.55 27.19 -7.64
N ALA A 174 -3.56 26.67 -6.41
CA ALA A 174 -4.53 25.73 -5.89
C ALA A 174 -5.46 26.42 -4.88
N GLY A 175 -5.38 26.09 -3.59
CA GLY A 175 -6.19 26.70 -2.54
C GLY A 175 -5.37 27.45 -1.50
N ARG A 176 -5.95 27.66 -0.31
CA ARG A 176 -5.25 28.29 0.81
C ARG A 176 -4.48 27.28 1.62
N ASN A 177 -3.20 27.54 1.86
CA ASN A 177 -2.28 26.67 2.59
C ASN A 177 -2.41 25.19 2.19
N PRO A 178 -2.09 24.81 0.92
CA PRO A 178 -2.01 23.42 0.53
C PRO A 178 -1.12 22.62 1.47
N ASP A 179 -1.64 21.52 2.03
CA ASP A 179 -0.95 20.76 3.07
C ASP A 179 -0.36 19.44 2.55
N ASP A 180 -1.13 18.72 1.74
CA ASP A 180 -0.68 17.44 1.17
C ASP A 180 -1.18 17.27 -0.28
N ILE A 181 -0.55 16.35 -1.03
CA ILE A 181 -0.82 16.13 -2.45
C ILE A 181 -0.67 14.65 -2.82
N CYS A 182 -1.59 14.13 -3.61
CA CYS A 182 -1.47 12.81 -4.19
C CYS A 182 -1.88 12.76 -5.66
N VAL A 183 -1.52 11.66 -6.34
CA VAL A 183 -1.88 11.40 -7.74
C VAL A 183 -2.88 10.25 -7.80
N GLN A 184 -3.97 10.45 -8.53
CA GLN A 184 -4.93 9.40 -8.87
C GLN A 184 -5.59 9.71 -10.22
N ASN A 185 -5.71 8.72 -11.11
CA ASN A 185 -6.39 8.85 -12.41
C ASN A 185 -5.96 10.06 -13.24
N ASN A 186 -4.64 10.24 -13.41
CA ASN A 186 -4.04 11.36 -14.17
C ASN A 186 -4.43 12.75 -13.64
N LYS A 187 -4.76 12.84 -12.35
CA LYS A 187 -5.08 14.07 -11.63
C LYS A 187 -4.26 14.19 -10.36
N LEU A 188 -3.96 15.43 -9.96
CA LEU A 188 -3.47 15.75 -8.63
C LEU A 188 -4.66 16.11 -7.75
N TYR A 189 -4.66 15.61 -6.53
CA TYR A 189 -5.58 15.99 -5.47
C TYR A 189 -4.77 16.68 -4.40
N VAL A 190 -5.12 17.92 -4.09
CA VAL A 190 -4.37 18.80 -3.18
C VAL A 190 -5.29 19.25 -2.06
N SER A 191 -4.99 18.86 -0.84
CA SER A 191 -5.75 19.30 0.34
C SER A 191 -5.38 20.74 0.71
N ASN A 192 -6.38 21.61 0.87
CA ASN A 192 -6.20 23.01 1.19
C ASN A 192 -6.64 23.24 2.65
N SER A 193 -5.68 23.35 3.57
CA SER A 193 -5.99 23.41 5.00
C SER A 193 -6.46 24.82 5.46
N GLY A 194 -5.91 25.87 4.88
CA GLY A 194 -6.12 27.25 5.33
C GLY A 194 -5.64 27.51 6.76
N SER A 195 -4.92 26.56 7.37
CA SER A 195 -4.64 26.52 8.81
C SER A 195 -3.67 27.58 9.32
N LEU A 196 -2.90 28.22 8.44
CA LEU A 196 -1.96 29.30 8.78
C LEU A 196 -2.46 30.70 8.39
N ASP A 197 -3.66 30.82 7.85
CA ASP A 197 -4.25 32.11 7.49
C ASP A 197 -5.08 32.70 8.64
N TYR A 198 -4.38 33.08 9.69
CA TYR A 198 -5.01 33.66 10.90
C TYR A 198 -5.73 35.03 10.66
N SER A 199 -5.42 35.69 9.55
CA SER A 199 -6.08 36.94 9.16
C SER A 199 -7.24 36.76 8.20
N GLY A 200 -7.40 35.53 7.68
CA GLY A 200 -8.37 35.14 6.69
C GLY A 200 -9.72 34.71 7.26
N PRO A 201 -10.56 34.06 6.41
CA PRO A 201 -11.90 33.63 6.78
C PRO A 201 -11.93 32.35 7.64
N GLY A 202 -10.85 31.95 8.26
CA GLY A 202 -10.69 30.70 8.98
C GLY A 202 -10.06 29.59 8.09
N VAL A 203 -10.15 28.33 8.53
CA VAL A 203 -9.62 27.18 7.77
C VAL A 203 -10.31 27.04 6.42
N ASP A 204 -9.63 26.42 5.45
CA ASP A 204 -10.22 26.02 4.17
C ASP A 204 -10.97 24.69 4.34
N ASN A 205 -11.79 24.31 3.38
CA ASN A 205 -12.58 23.08 3.41
C ASN A 205 -12.52 22.31 2.09
N THR A 206 -11.53 22.59 1.24
CA THR A 206 -11.51 22.11 -0.13
C THR A 206 -10.31 21.19 -0.45
N VAL A 207 -10.53 20.32 -1.44
CA VAL A 207 -9.48 19.63 -2.18
C VAL A 207 -9.50 20.18 -3.63
N SER A 208 -8.36 20.68 -4.09
CA SER A 208 -8.17 21.10 -5.49
C SER A 208 -7.89 19.89 -6.36
N VAL A 209 -8.56 19.78 -7.50
CA VAL A 209 -8.33 18.77 -8.54
C VAL A 209 -7.64 19.43 -9.72
N ILE A 210 -6.45 18.93 -10.06
CA ILE A 210 -5.63 19.48 -11.12
C ILE A 210 -5.40 18.38 -12.17
N ASP A 211 -5.78 18.63 -13.41
CA ASP A 211 -5.48 17.73 -14.52
C ASP A 211 -3.98 17.77 -14.84
N ILE A 212 -3.32 16.61 -14.80
CA ILE A 212 -1.86 16.50 -14.97
C ILE A 212 -1.42 16.89 -16.38
N THR A 213 -2.22 16.53 -17.40
CA THR A 213 -1.87 16.77 -18.81
C THR A 213 -1.86 18.25 -19.15
N THR A 214 -2.89 18.97 -18.72
CA THR A 214 -3.03 20.41 -18.99
C THR A 214 -2.39 21.28 -17.92
N PHE A 215 -2.09 20.70 -16.77
CA PHE A 215 -1.63 21.35 -15.56
C PHE A 215 -2.51 22.55 -15.17
N LYS A 216 -3.81 22.29 -15.10
CA LYS A 216 -4.83 23.30 -14.71
C LYS A 216 -5.76 22.72 -13.65
N GLU A 217 -6.14 23.57 -12.72
CA GLU A 217 -7.21 23.22 -11.79
C GLU A 217 -8.53 23.08 -12.56
N THR A 218 -9.19 21.96 -12.39
CA THR A 218 -10.45 21.62 -13.06
C THR A 218 -11.64 21.70 -12.10
N LYS A 219 -11.40 21.50 -10.80
CA LYS A 219 -12.45 21.47 -9.78
C LYS A 219 -11.90 21.76 -8.40
N LYS A 220 -12.77 22.28 -7.50
CA LYS A 220 -12.60 22.23 -6.06
C LYS A 220 -13.71 21.36 -5.47
N ILE A 221 -13.34 20.45 -4.59
CA ILE A 221 -14.25 19.54 -3.89
C ILE A 221 -14.34 19.99 -2.45
N GLU A 222 -15.55 20.26 -1.95
CA GLU A 222 -15.77 20.49 -0.53
C GLU A 222 -15.73 19.16 0.22
N VAL A 223 -14.81 19.02 1.17
CA VAL A 223 -14.58 17.77 1.93
C VAL A 223 -14.80 17.96 3.44
N GLY A 224 -14.87 19.17 3.93
CA GLY A 224 -14.95 19.52 5.34
C GLY A 224 -13.74 20.33 5.80
N PRO A 225 -13.81 20.91 7.01
CA PRO A 225 -12.85 21.93 7.45
C PRO A 225 -11.45 21.36 7.71
N ASN A 226 -10.44 22.12 7.33
CA ASN A 226 -9.03 21.86 7.55
C ASN A 226 -8.57 20.47 7.02
N PRO A 227 -8.71 20.21 5.69
CA PRO A 227 -8.22 18.97 5.13
C PRO A 227 -6.68 18.90 5.18
N GLY A 228 -6.17 17.78 5.65
CA GLY A 228 -4.74 17.48 5.83
C GLY A 228 -4.28 16.31 4.96
N LYS A 229 -3.77 15.24 5.58
CA LYS A 229 -3.23 14.06 4.89
C LYS A 229 -4.20 13.53 3.83
N ILE A 230 -3.69 13.35 2.59
CA ILE A 230 -4.45 12.84 1.45
C ILE A 230 -3.67 11.72 0.75
N LEU A 231 -4.30 10.59 0.51
CA LEU A 231 -3.67 9.41 -0.12
C LEU A 231 -4.58 8.82 -1.19
N PRO A 232 -4.00 8.27 -2.27
CA PRO A 232 -4.74 7.45 -3.20
C PRO A 232 -5.10 6.13 -2.52
N GLY A 233 -6.30 5.63 -2.78
CA GLY A 233 -6.75 4.31 -2.36
C GLY A 233 -6.85 3.35 -3.53
N LEU A 234 -7.42 2.18 -3.27
CA LEU A 234 -7.71 1.20 -4.30
C LEU A 234 -8.77 1.72 -5.29
N GLU A 235 -8.73 1.16 -6.49
CA GLU A 235 -9.61 1.53 -7.59
C GLU A 235 -9.50 3.04 -7.90
N ASP A 236 -10.60 3.76 -7.84
CA ASP A 236 -10.68 5.20 -8.15
C ASP A 236 -10.85 6.05 -6.89
N ALA A 237 -10.48 5.53 -5.72
CA ALA A 237 -10.66 6.23 -4.46
C ALA A 237 -9.48 7.17 -4.14
N VAL A 238 -9.80 8.32 -3.56
CA VAL A 238 -8.86 9.20 -2.85
C VAL A 238 -9.44 9.42 -1.46
N TYR A 239 -8.59 9.27 -0.45
CA TYR A 239 -8.97 9.48 0.95
C TYR A 239 -8.27 10.70 1.51
N VAL A 240 -9.00 11.53 2.25
CA VAL A 240 -8.47 12.72 2.92
C VAL A 240 -9.01 12.80 4.33
N VAL A 241 -8.16 13.17 5.28
CA VAL A 241 -8.62 13.49 6.65
C VAL A 241 -8.96 14.97 6.73
N THR A 242 -10.03 15.31 7.47
CA THR A 242 -10.38 16.67 7.85
C THR A 242 -10.19 16.82 9.34
N GLN A 243 -9.54 17.91 9.78
CA GLN A 243 -9.10 18.10 11.16
C GLN A 243 -10.01 19.04 11.96
N GLY A 244 -11.15 19.42 11.39
CA GLY A 244 -12.07 20.36 12.02
C GLY A 244 -11.58 21.82 11.99
N ALA A 245 -12.45 22.74 12.36
CA ALA A 245 -12.10 24.16 12.45
C ALA A 245 -11.16 24.44 13.63
N ASP A 246 -11.24 23.63 14.69
CA ASP A 246 -10.37 23.62 15.85
C ASP A 246 -9.86 22.19 16.08
N ILE A 247 -8.57 21.98 15.85
CA ILE A 247 -7.93 20.68 16.00
C ILE A 247 -8.03 20.14 17.45
N GLU A 248 -8.08 21.01 18.45
CA GLU A 248 -8.23 20.60 19.86
C GLU A 248 -9.64 20.08 20.18
N ALA A 249 -10.64 20.47 19.39
CA ALA A 249 -12.01 19.96 19.55
C ALA A 249 -12.17 18.50 19.15
N GLY A 250 -11.20 17.95 18.38
CA GLY A 250 -11.20 16.55 17.99
C GLY A 250 -12.30 16.17 17.01
N ASP A 251 -12.73 17.12 16.17
CA ASP A 251 -13.74 16.91 15.12
C ASP A 251 -13.06 16.45 13.82
N TYR A 252 -12.49 15.25 13.86
CA TYR A 252 -11.74 14.64 12.76
C TYR A 252 -12.62 13.67 11.99
N HIS A 253 -12.50 13.68 10.65
CA HIS A 253 -13.19 12.74 9.79
C HIS A 253 -12.26 12.18 8.71
N LEU A 254 -12.52 10.95 8.27
CA LEU A 254 -11.99 10.41 7.02
C LEU A 254 -13.04 10.60 5.93
N VAL A 255 -12.63 11.13 4.78
CA VAL A 255 -13.51 11.41 3.65
C VAL A 255 -13.02 10.65 2.42
N ARG A 256 -13.92 10.00 1.69
CA ARG A 256 -13.66 9.30 0.44
C ARG A 256 -14.16 10.13 -0.75
N ILE A 257 -13.29 10.34 -1.73
CA ILE A 257 -13.57 10.97 -3.01
C ILE A 257 -13.48 9.90 -4.10
N ASP A 258 -14.45 9.85 -5.01
CA ASP A 258 -14.36 9.08 -6.26
C ASP A 258 -13.63 9.94 -7.30
N SER A 259 -12.46 9.49 -7.75
CA SER A 259 -11.59 10.25 -8.66
C SER A 259 -12.03 10.22 -10.12
N ARG A 260 -13.01 9.38 -10.52
CA ARG A 260 -13.62 9.43 -11.85
C ARG A 260 -14.60 10.61 -11.96
N THR A 261 -15.36 10.85 -10.90
CA THR A 261 -16.41 11.86 -10.85
C THR A 261 -16.03 13.13 -10.11
N ASP A 262 -14.93 13.07 -9.34
CA ASP A 262 -14.46 14.14 -8.44
C ASP A 262 -15.55 14.56 -7.43
N VAL A 263 -16.18 13.58 -6.79
CA VAL A 263 -17.28 13.79 -5.84
C VAL A 263 -16.98 13.04 -4.54
N VAL A 264 -17.29 13.65 -3.42
CA VAL A 264 -17.29 12.98 -2.11
C VAL A 264 -18.38 11.91 -2.13
N THR A 265 -18.00 10.67 -1.90
CA THR A 265 -18.91 9.52 -1.82
C THR A 265 -19.25 9.14 -0.40
N ASN A 266 -18.30 9.32 0.52
CA ASN A 266 -18.46 8.97 1.93
C ASN A 266 -17.72 9.98 2.82
N THR A 267 -18.34 10.31 3.95
CA THR A 267 -17.69 10.90 5.11
C THR A 267 -17.91 9.92 6.25
N TYR A 268 -16.85 9.39 6.81
CA TYR A 268 -16.91 8.39 7.86
C TYR A 268 -16.87 9.08 9.22
N ASP A 269 -17.65 8.55 10.18
CA ASP A 269 -17.69 9.07 11.56
C ASP A 269 -16.43 8.71 12.37
N GLU A 270 -15.53 7.91 11.76
CA GLU A 270 -14.28 7.51 12.39
C GLU A 270 -13.30 8.68 12.46
N LYS A 271 -12.85 8.98 13.68
CA LYS A 271 -11.87 10.02 13.92
C LYS A 271 -10.50 9.61 13.38
N ALA A 272 -9.92 10.46 12.53
CA ALA A 272 -8.58 10.27 12.02
C ALA A 272 -7.84 11.61 11.94
N LEU A 273 -6.73 11.72 12.66
CA LEU A 273 -5.81 12.88 12.56
C LEU A 273 -4.82 12.66 11.41
N SER A 274 -4.41 11.42 11.20
CA SER A 274 -3.59 10.97 10.07
C SER A 274 -3.85 9.48 9.82
N PHE A 275 -3.36 8.96 8.70
CA PHE A 275 -3.55 7.56 8.33
C PHE A 275 -2.50 7.09 7.34
N THR A 276 -2.39 5.77 7.21
CA THR A 276 -1.70 5.08 6.10
C THR A 276 -2.60 4.00 5.53
N ILE A 277 -2.33 3.60 4.30
CA ILE A 277 -3.11 2.58 3.59
C ILE A 277 -2.20 1.41 3.20
N ASP A 278 -2.67 0.19 3.44
CA ASP A 278 -2.12 -1.06 2.92
C ASP A 278 -3.22 -1.84 2.21
N GLY A 279 -3.25 -1.78 0.89
CA GLY A 279 -4.34 -2.35 0.11
C GLY A 279 -5.70 -1.78 0.52
N PRO A 280 -6.69 -2.63 0.88
CA PRO A 280 -8.01 -2.18 1.34
C PRO A 280 -8.05 -1.75 2.81
N ILE A 281 -6.94 -1.84 3.54
CA ILE A 281 -6.87 -1.47 4.95
C ILE A 281 -6.27 -0.10 5.13
N ALA A 282 -6.90 0.70 5.99
CA ALA A 282 -6.32 1.91 6.55
C ALA A 282 -6.03 1.73 8.03
N TYR A 283 -4.89 2.24 8.45
CA TYR A 283 -4.54 2.39 9.86
C TYR A 283 -4.76 3.86 10.22
N LEU A 284 -5.82 4.12 10.97
CA LEU A 284 -6.25 5.47 11.34
C LEU A 284 -5.68 5.81 12.71
N TYR A 285 -4.85 6.83 12.79
CA TYR A 285 -4.38 7.27 14.09
C TYR A 285 -5.07 8.56 14.52
N THR A 286 -5.38 8.65 15.81
CA THR A 286 -5.94 9.84 16.47
C THR A 286 -5.18 10.16 17.74
N TYR A 287 -5.19 11.44 18.11
CA TYR A 287 -4.61 11.96 19.34
C TYR A 287 -5.54 12.99 19.96
N ASP A 288 -5.92 12.77 21.20
CA ASP A 288 -6.73 13.70 21.96
C ASP A 288 -5.82 14.69 22.71
N TYR A 289 -5.86 15.93 22.32
CA TYR A 289 -5.02 16.98 22.90
C TYR A 289 -5.36 17.32 24.34
N GLN A 290 -6.56 17.02 24.81
CA GLN A 290 -6.99 17.28 26.20
C GLN A 290 -6.57 16.15 27.13
N THR A 291 -6.86 14.92 26.77
CA THR A 291 -6.57 13.73 27.59
C THR A 291 -5.17 13.15 27.34
N LYS A 292 -4.50 13.58 26.27
CA LYS A 292 -3.23 13.04 25.77
C LYS A 292 -3.32 11.56 25.38
N ALA A 293 -4.51 11.06 25.13
CA ALA A 293 -4.72 9.70 24.68
C ALA A 293 -4.51 9.58 23.16
N SER A 294 -3.81 8.55 22.74
CA SER A 294 -3.67 8.15 21.34
C SER A 294 -4.40 6.84 21.09
N ALA A 295 -4.92 6.67 19.90
CA ALA A 295 -5.51 5.42 19.45
C ALA A 295 -5.17 5.20 17.98
N ILE A 296 -5.00 3.93 17.59
CA ILE A 296 -4.83 3.52 16.20
C ILE A 296 -5.87 2.45 15.92
N LYS A 297 -6.74 2.73 14.95
CA LYS A 297 -7.78 1.80 14.52
C LYS A 297 -7.39 1.14 13.20
N VAL A 298 -7.83 -0.10 13.01
CA VAL A 298 -7.76 -0.78 11.72
C VAL A 298 -9.11 -0.65 11.04
N PHE A 299 -9.13 -0.06 9.86
CA PHE A 299 -10.34 0.29 9.15
C PHE A 299 -10.35 -0.34 7.75
N ASP A 300 -11.43 -1.00 7.40
CA ASP A 300 -11.64 -1.58 6.07
C ASP A 300 -12.24 -0.52 5.13
N LEU A 301 -11.46 -0.09 4.16
CA LEU A 301 -11.86 0.91 3.17
C LEU A 301 -12.92 0.40 2.19
N THR A 302 -13.07 -0.91 2.03
CA THR A 302 -14.06 -1.52 1.14
C THR A 302 -15.44 -1.51 1.77
N THR A 303 -15.53 -1.91 3.04
CA THR A 303 -16.80 -1.94 3.78
C THR A 303 -17.10 -0.62 4.47
N GLY A 304 -16.11 0.23 4.69
CA GLY A 304 -16.23 1.49 5.43
C GLY A 304 -16.46 1.27 6.93
N THR A 305 -15.86 0.22 7.50
CA THR A 305 -16.08 -0.15 8.91
C THR A 305 -14.77 -0.38 9.66
N VAL A 306 -14.78 -0.18 10.97
CA VAL A 306 -13.67 -0.53 11.85
C VAL A 306 -13.62 -2.05 12.01
N ILE A 307 -12.48 -2.65 11.68
CA ILE A 307 -12.22 -4.07 11.90
C ILE A 307 -11.70 -4.31 13.31
N ARG A 308 -10.88 -3.36 13.80
CA ARG A 308 -10.25 -3.44 15.12
C ARG A 308 -10.08 -2.05 15.71
N ASP A 309 -10.64 -1.83 16.91
CA ASP A 309 -10.61 -0.53 17.59
C ASP A 309 -9.23 -0.17 18.15
N ASN A 310 -8.41 -1.15 18.45
CA ASN A 310 -7.04 -0.93 18.89
C ASN A 310 -6.08 -1.79 18.06
N PHE A 311 -5.23 -1.14 17.28
CA PHE A 311 -4.21 -1.81 16.47
C PHE A 311 -3.17 -2.51 17.35
N ILE A 312 -2.65 -1.84 18.40
CA ILE A 312 -1.59 -2.36 19.26
C ILE A 312 -2.15 -3.41 20.19
N THR A 313 -1.63 -4.65 20.12
CA THR A 313 -2.16 -5.82 20.83
C THR A 313 -1.27 -6.34 21.95
N ASP A 314 -0.03 -5.90 22.04
CA ASP A 314 0.98 -6.35 23.00
C ASP A 314 1.17 -5.42 24.21
N GLY A 315 0.36 -4.36 24.29
CA GLY A 315 0.43 -3.38 25.37
C GLY A 315 1.51 -2.31 25.21
N THR A 316 2.16 -2.23 24.05
CA THR A 316 3.11 -1.14 23.75
C THR A 316 2.40 0.22 23.84
N ILE A 317 3.01 1.16 24.53
CA ILE A 317 2.49 2.51 24.72
C ILE A 317 3.27 3.49 23.82
N ILE A 318 2.55 4.29 23.05
CA ILE A 318 3.07 5.41 22.28
C ILE A 318 2.45 6.68 22.89
N GLN A 319 3.28 7.58 23.40
CA GLN A 319 2.81 8.76 24.13
C GLN A 319 2.30 9.84 23.17
N THR A 320 3.09 10.11 22.13
CA THR A 320 2.81 11.17 21.16
C THR A 320 3.13 10.68 19.75
N PRO A 321 2.24 9.87 19.14
CA PRO A 321 2.44 9.46 17.76
C PRO A 321 2.54 10.70 16.87
N PHE A 322 3.50 10.73 15.95
CA PHE A 322 3.71 11.88 15.08
C PHE A 322 3.39 11.57 13.62
N SER A 323 3.73 10.37 13.17
CA SER A 323 3.32 9.87 11.87
C SER A 323 3.12 8.36 11.87
N ILE A 324 2.43 7.87 10.84
CA ILE A 324 2.20 6.45 10.62
C ILE A 324 2.41 6.14 9.13
N GLN A 325 3.21 5.12 8.83
CA GLN A 325 3.47 4.63 7.48
C GLN A 325 3.44 3.11 7.43
N THR A 326 3.05 2.57 6.29
CA THR A 326 3.16 1.14 6.00
C THR A 326 4.40 0.91 5.15
N ASN A 327 5.21 -0.09 5.49
CA ASN A 327 6.26 -0.57 4.62
C ASN A 327 5.64 -1.31 3.44
N PRO A 328 5.79 -0.82 2.19
CA PRO A 328 5.13 -1.42 1.03
C PRO A 328 5.67 -2.81 0.66
N PHE A 329 6.81 -3.21 1.22
CA PHE A 329 7.45 -4.50 0.93
C PHE A 329 7.07 -5.58 1.95
N SER A 330 7.06 -5.26 3.24
CA SER A 330 6.75 -6.23 4.30
C SER A 330 5.30 -6.15 4.80
N GLY A 331 4.62 -5.02 4.57
CA GLY A 331 3.32 -4.73 5.17
C GLY A 331 3.38 -4.37 6.65
N ASN A 332 4.57 -4.25 7.24
CA ASN A 332 4.73 -3.79 8.61
C ASN A 332 4.37 -2.32 8.76
N ILE A 333 3.83 -1.97 9.93
CA ILE A 333 3.34 -0.64 10.24
C ILE A 333 4.37 0.08 11.11
N TYR A 334 4.81 1.24 10.64
CA TYR A 334 5.78 2.07 11.35
C TYR A 334 5.10 3.30 11.93
N ILE A 335 5.36 3.55 13.20
CA ILE A 335 4.82 4.68 13.92
C ILE A 335 5.98 5.43 14.54
N THR A 336 5.98 6.76 14.37
CA THR A 336 6.99 7.60 15.00
C THR A 336 6.47 8.17 16.30
N GLU A 337 7.34 8.24 17.30
CA GLU A 337 7.09 8.82 18.64
C GLU A 337 7.84 10.14 18.76
N ALA A 338 7.16 11.25 19.01
CA ALA A 338 7.78 12.57 19.16
C ALA A 338 7.88 13.05 20.62
N TYR A 339 7.38 12.27 21.57
CA TYR A 339 7.37 12.59 23.00
C TYR A 339 6.80 14.00 23.29
N ASN A 340 7.67 14.93 23.72
CA ASN A 340 7.31 16.31 24.03
C ASN A 340 7.69 17.31 22.92
N TYR A 341 8.03 16.82 21.73
CA TYR A 341 8.49 17.58 20.55
C TYR A 341 9.85 18.30 20.70
N THR A 342 10.54 18.15 21.82
CA THR A 342 11.79 18.89 22.10
C THR A 342 12.99 17.97 22.30
N ILE A 343 12.75 16.67 22.42
CA ILE A 343 13.77 15.63 22.47
C ILE A 343 13.69 14.77 21.22
N LYS A 344 14.74 14.01 20.93
CA LYS A 344 14.75 13.07 19.81
C LYS A 344 13.67 12.02 20.01
N GLY A 345 12.95 11.78 18.94
CA GLY A 345 11.90 10.78 18.88
C GLY A 345 12.39 9.44 18.39
N ASP A 346 11.51 8.45 18.44
CA ASP A 346 11.76 7.07 18.10
C ASP A 346 10.93 6.63 16.88
N VAL A 347 11.30 5.48 16.31
CA VAL A 347 10.53 4.75 15.32
C VAL A 347 10.20 3.37 15.85
N LEU A 348 8.92 3.00 15.83
CA LEU A 348 8.42 1.70 16.27
C LEU A 348 7.89 0.94 15.06
N CYS A 349 8.33 -0.30 14.89
CA CYS A 349 7.86 -1.21 13.85
C CYS A 349 6.92 -2.25 14.47
N PHE A 350 5.73 -2.39 13.90
CA PHE A 350 4.74 -3.38 14.29
C PHE A 350 4.41 -4.29 13.11
N ASN A 351 4.16 -5.56 13.37
CA ASN A 351 3.53 -6.43 12.39
C ASN A 351 2.03 -6.06 12.20
N GLN A 352 1.39 -6.63 11.21
CA GLN A 352 -0.03 -6.38 10.91
C GLN A 352 -0.98 -6.81 12.04
N GLN A 353 -0.52 -7.69 12.94
CA GLN A 353 -1.24 -8.09 14.15
C GLN A 353 -1.17 -7.05 15.28
N GLY A 354 -0.33 -6.02 15.11
CA GLY A 354 -0.14 -4.95 16.10
C GLY A 354 0.80 -5.33 17.23
N GLN A 355 1.74 -6.24 16.97
CA GLN A 355 2.79 -6.63 17.90
C GLN A 355 4.07 -5.91 17.53
N LEU A 356 4.72 -5.29 18.50
CA LEU A 356 5.99 -4.60 18.30
C LEU A 356 7.08 -5.60 17.91
N GLN A 357 7.71 -5.33 16.76
CA GLN A 357 8.83 -6.12 16.27
C GLN A 357 10.15 -5.56 16.77
N TYR A 358 10.32 -4.24 16.68
CA TYR A 358 11.50 -3.53 17.19
C TYR A 358 11.23 -2.03 17.34
N ARG A 359 12.15 -1.37 18.02
CA ARG A 359 12.14 0.08 18.23
C ARG A 359 13.53 0.65 17.93
N LEU A 360 13.58 1.70 17.12
CA LEU A 360 14.77 2.50 16.89
C LEU A 360 14.67 3.76 17.75
N ASN A 361 15.58 3.91 18.72
CA ASN A 361 15.56 5.02 19.67
C ASN A 361 16.34 6.22 19.12
N GLU A 362 15.98 7.44 19.55
CA GLU A 362 16.71 8.68 19.33
C GLU A 362 17.07 8.97 17.85
N ILE A 363 16.13 8.75 16.94
CA ILE A 363 16.32 8.92 15.50
C ILE A 363 16.60 10.38 15.13
N GLY A 364 15.79 11.30 15.65
CA GLY A 364 15.88 12.73 15.38
C GLY A 364 14.74 13.50 16.02
N LEU A 365 14.75 14.83 15.92
CA LEU A 365 13.69 15.68 16.47
C LEU A 365 12.46 15.64 15.57
N ASN A 366 11.34 15.18 16.11
CA ASN A 366 10.06 15.09 15.39
C ASN A 366 10.18 14.24 14.09
N PRO A 367 10.46 12.94 14.18
CA PRO A 367 10.54 12.08 13.00
C PRO A 367 9.15 11.99 12.35
N ASN A 368 9.05 12.36 11.07
CA ASN A 368 7.74 12.58 10.41
C ASN A 368 7.49 11.76 9.15
N THR A 369 8.52 11.40 8.39
CA THR A 369 8.35 10.66 7.16
C THR A 369 9.34 9.50 7.10
N ILE A 370 8.84 8.32 6.74
CA ILE A 370 9.67 7.13 6.54
C ILE A 370 9.44 6.65 5.11
N VAL A 371 10.53 6.39 4.39
CA VAL A 371 10.47 5.76 3.07
C VAL A 371 11.36 4.53 3.05
N PHE A 372 10.95 3.55 2.26
CA PHE A 372 11.57 2.23 2.20
C PHE A 372 12.10 1.96 0.80
N SER A 373 13.14 1.16 0.70
CA SER A 373 13.71 0.69 -0.55
C SER A 373 14.05 -0.79 -0.48
N ASP A 374 13.73 -1.50 -1.56
CA ASP A 374 14.20 -2.87 -1.83
C ASP A 374 15.65 -2.92 -2.32
N LYS A 375 16.23 -1.74 -2.65
CA LYS A 375 17.60 -1.58 -3.13
C LYS A 375 18.49 -1.02 -2.05
N ALA A 376 19.74 -1.52 -2.01
CA ALA A 376 20.80 -0.97 -1.17
C ALA A 376 21.50 0.20 -1.87
N SER A 377 21.94 1.22 -1.11
CA SER A 377 22.81 2.29 -1.62
C SER A 377 24.26 1.82 -1.76
N GLN A 378 25.08 2.51 -2.57
CA GLN A 378 26.49 2.13 -2.78
C GLN A 378 27.37 2.21 -1.52
N ASN A 379 26.97 2.92 -0.49
CA ASN A 379 27.66 2.92 0.78
C ASN A 379 27.61 1.55 1.48
N ASP A 380 26.79 0.64 0.95
CA ASP A 380 26.72 -0.77 1.32
C ASP A 380 27.48 -1.67 0.35
N ALA A 381 28.25 -1.09 -0.57
CA ALA A 381 28.94 -1.85 -1.61
C ALA A 381 30.01 -2.79 -1.03
N SER A 382 29.58 -3.95 -0.61
CA SER A 382 30.22 -5.19 -0.97
C SER A 382 29.50 -5.71 -2.22
N ASP A 383 29.99 -5.31 -3.39
CA ASP A 383 29.87 -6.00 -4.68
C ASP A 383 28.51 -6.70 -5.04
N ILE A 384 27.39 -5.96 -5.07
CA ILE A 384 26.22 -6.42 -5.83
C ILE A 384 25.94 -5.35 -6.88
N PRO A 385 26.09 -5.68 -8.18
CA PRO A 385 25.67 -4.80 -9.27
C PRO A 385 24.19 -4.45 -9.14
N ASP A 386 23.73 -3.32 -9.70
CA ASP A 386 22.32 -3.02 -9.95
C ASP A 386 21.69 -4.23 -10.68
N ASP A 387 21.16 -5.17 -9.92
CA ASP A 387 20.43 -6.29 -10.46
C ASP A 387 18.95 -5.86 -10.55
N PRO A 388 18.41 -5.70 -11.76
CA PRO A 388 16.98 -5.47 -11.93
C PRO A 388 16.14 -6.63 -11.39
N ASN A 389 16.80 -7.70 -10.92
CA ASN A 389 16.25 -8.90 -10.31
C ASN A 389 16.50 -8.98 -8.79
N ALA A 390 16.78 -7.86 -8.09
CA ALA A 390 16.89 -7.89 -6.63
C ALA A 390 15.64 -8.52 -5.98
N PRO A 391 15.81 -9.39 -4.97
CA PRO A 391 14.72 -10.21 -4.44
C PRO A 391 13.59 -9.35 -3.87
N SER A 392 12.42 -9.45 -4.48
CA SER A 392 11.16 -8.96 -3.93
C SER A 392 10.44 -10.12 -3.26
N ALA A 393 9.92 -9.91 -2.04
CA ALA A 393 9.04 -10.87 -1.37
C ALA A 393 7.69 -11.05 -2.10
N PHE A 394 7.40 -10.19 -3.07
CA PHE A 394 6.16 -10.23 -3.84
C PHE A 394 6.37 -10.86 -5.20
N ALA A 395 5.32 -11.53 -5.70
CA ALA A 395 5.24 -11.91 -7.10
C ALA A 395 5.39 -10.65 -7.97
N ASN A 396 6.25 -10.73 -8.96
CA ASN A 396 6.67 -9.58 -9.76
C ASN A 396 6.34 -9.69 -11.24
N LYS A 397 5.86 -10.85 -11.67
CA LYS A 397 5.56 -11.15 -13.06
C LYS A 397 4.33 -12.05 -13.16
N VAL A 398 3.41 -11.70 -14.04
CA VAL A 398 2.36 -12.61 -14.50
C VAL A 398 2.89 -13.34 -15.73
N LEU A 399 2.92 -14.67 -15.67
CA LEU A 399 3.43 -15.53 -16.73
C LEU A 399 2.30 -16.06 -17.62
N GLU A 400 1.11 -16.25 -17.03
CA GLU A 400 -0.11 -16.65 -17.74
C GLU A 400 -1.31 -15.95 -17.08
N TYR A 401 -2.24 -15.48 -17.89
CA TYR A 401 -3.52 -14.94 -17.43
C TYR A 401 -4.61 -15.34 -18.42
N MET A 402 -5.49 -16.24 -18.00
CA MET A 402 -6.61 -16.74 -18.77
C MET A 402 -7.86 -16.77 -17.90
N PRO A 403 -8.59 -15.65 -17.79
CA PRO A 403 -9.81 -15.64 -17.00
C PRO A 403 -10.92 -16.42 -17.70
N ALA A 404 -11.78 -17.05 -16.91
CA ALA A 404 -13.04 -17.61 -17.40
C ALA A 404 -14.08 -16.48 -17.56
N PRO A 405 -15.15 -16.72 -18.34
CA PRO A 405 -16.24 -15.76 -18.45
C PRO A 405 -16.81 -15.35 -17.11
N GLY A 406 -17.07 -14.04 -16.93
CA GLY A 406 -17.58 -13.51 -15.67
C GLY A 406 -17.66 -12.00 -15.60
N GLN A 407 -18.05 -11.52 -14.44
CA GLN A 407 -18.08 -10.08 -14.14
C GLN A 407 -16.66 -9.51 -14.16
N PHE A 408 -16.53 -8.24 -14.52
CA PHE A 408 -15.29 -7.46 -14.53
C PHE A 408 -14.20 -7.92 -15.51
N ILE A 409 -14.41 -9.01 -16.27
CA ILE A 409 -13.37 -9.58 -17.15
C ILE A 409 -12.98 -8.60 -18.26
N ASN A 410 -13.93 -7.89 -18.88
CA ASN A 410 -13.70 -6.92 -19.93
C ASN A 410 -13.70 -5.47 -19.41
N THR A 411 -13.10 -5.24 -18.26
CA THR A 411 -13.02 -3.90 -17.64
C THR A 411 -11.61 -3.57 -17.17
N THR A 412 -11.36 -2.30 -16.91
CA THR A 412 -10.08 -1.83 -16.32
C THR A 412 -9.88 -2.35 -14.89
N THR A 413 -10.93 -2.77 -14.19
CA THR A 413 -10.83 -3.47 -12.89
C THR A 413 -10.13 -4.82 -13.03
N SER A 414 -10.31 -5.50 -14.18
CA SER A 414 -9.49 -6.62 -14.62
C SER A 414 -8.16 -6.13 -15.21
N ALA A 415 -7.62 -6.80 -16.21
CA ALA A 415 -6.40 -6.39 -16.90
C ALA A 415 -6.68 -5.92 -18.35
N TYR A 416 -7.94 -5.71 -18.71
CA TYR A 416 -8.37 -5.43 -20.08
C TYR A 416 -8.78 -3.96 -20.28
N GLU A 417 -8.45 -3.43 -21.45
CA GLU A 417 -8.96 -2.21 -22.00
C GLU A 417 -9.32 -2.45 -23.48
N ASP A 418 -10.34 -1.76 -24.01
CA ASP A 418 -10.83 -2.00 -25.36
C ASP A 418 -9.71 -1.96 -26.41
N GLY A 419 -9.66 -3.03 -27.21
CA GLY A 419 -8.66 -3.19 -28.26
C GLY A 419 -7.33 -3.80 -27.81
N PHE A 420 -7.18 -4.18 -26.55
CA PHE A 420 -5.98 -4.87 -26.08
C PHE A 420 -5.84 -6.26 -26.71
N SER A 421 -4.61 -6.57 -27.15
CA SER A 421 -4.20 -7.94 -27.46
C SER A 421 -4.00 -8.74 -26.18
N ALA A 422 -3.92 -10.08 -26.29
CA ALA A 422 -3.61 -10.97 -25.17
C ALA A 422 -2.28 -10.60 -24.49
N GLU A 423 -1.26 -10.18 -25.26
CA GLU A 423 0.03 -9.73 -24.74
C GLU A 423 -0.11 -8.45 -23.89
N GLN A 424 -0.87 -7.46 -24.37
CA GLN A 424 -1.13 -6.22 -23.62
C GLN A 424 -1.94 -6.47 -22.34
N VAL A 425 -2.86 -7.43 -22.36
CA VAL A 425 -3.60 -7.88 -21.17
C VAL A 425 -2.64 -8.50 -20.15
N LEU A 426 -1.69 -9.33 -20.59
CA LEU A 426 -0.68 -9.96 -19.72
C LEU A 426 0.28 -8.92 -19.10
N GLU A 427 0.72 -7.93 -19.91
CA GLU A 427 1.53 -6.82 -19.41
C GLU A 427 0.76 -5.99 -18.37
N ARG A 428 -0.50 -5.66 -18.64
CA ARG A 428 -1.36 -4.92 -17.71
C ARG A 428 -1.62 -5.72 -16.42
N ALA A 429 -1.80 -7.05 -16.52
CA ALA A 429 -1.93 -7.92 -15.34
C ALA A 429 -0.65 -7.86 -14.49
N THR A 430 0.54 -7.85 -15.11
CA THR A 430 1.81 -7.68 -14.42
C THR A 430 1.93 -6.32 -13.72
N GLU A 431 1.50 -5.24 -14.38
CA GLU A 431 1.47 -3.90 -13.77
C GLU A 431 0.54 -3.85 -12.55
N LYS A 432 -0.65 -4.46 -12.67
CA LYS A 432 -1.62 -4.54 -11.56
C LYS A 432 -1.08 -5.35 -10.38
N LEU A 433 -0.46 -6.49 -10.66
CA LEU A 433 0.19 -7.32 -9.64
C LEU A 433 1.24 -6.50 -8.86
N LYS A 434 2.13 -5.79 -9.56
CA LYS A 434 3.14 -4.91 -8.95
C LYS A 434 2.54 -3.77 -8.13
N LYS A 435 1.37 -3.27 -8.54
CA LYS A 435 0.61 -2.22 -7.82
C LYS A 435 -0.29 -2.79 -6.71
N LYS A 436 -0.26 -4.10 -6.46
CA LYS A 436 -1.14 -4.80 -5.52
C LYS A 436 -2.63 -4.55 -5.79
N SER A 437 -2.98 -4.41 -7.07
CA SER A 437 -4.35 -4.17 -7.51
C SER A 437 -5.06 -5.49 -7.81
N VAL A 438 -6.37 -5.46 -7.69
CA VAL A 438 -7.25 -6.59 -7.95
C VAL A 438 -7.19 -7.03 -9.42
N ILE A 439 -7.15 -8.35 -9.65
CA ILE A 439 -7.23 -8.98 -10.97
C ILE A 439 -8.34 -10.03 -10.95
N SER A 440 -9.36 -9.88 -11.80
CA SER A 440 -10.50 -10.80 -11.85
C SER A 440 -10.18 -12.06 -12.62
N LEU A 441 -10.53 -13.23 -12.08
CA LEU A 441 -10.36 -14.53 -12.75
C LEU A 441 -11.65 -15.10 -13.36
N GLY A 442 -12.81 -14.55 -13.01
CA GLY A 442 -14.09 -15.03 -13.53
C GLY A 442 -14.55 -16.37 -12.96
N GLY A 443 -15.32 -17.13 -13.72
CA GLY A 443 -15.90 -18.42 -13.31
C GLY A 443 -14.88 -19.53 -13.12
N PHE A 444 -15.37 -20.78 -12.95
CA PHE A 444 -14.49 -21.95 -12.75
C PHE A 444 -13.37 -22.04 -13.79
N GLY A 445 -12.18 -22.27 -13.31
CA GLY A 445 -10.98 -22.52 -14.12
C GLY A 445 -10.23 -21.26 -14.55
N GLY A 446 -10.86 -20.07 -14.45
CA GLY A 446 -10.15 -18.83 -14.73
C GLY A 446 -8.89 -18.73 -13.91
N THR A 447 -7.73 -18.53 -14.57
CA THR A 447 -6.40 -18.79 -13.99
C THR A 447 -5.41 -17.65 -14.16
N ILE A 448 -4.51 -17.54 -13.19
CA ILE A 448 -3.31 -16.70 -13.23
C ILE A 448 -2.11 -17.51 -12.77
N THR A 449 -0.98 -17.37 -13.46
CA THR A 449 0.32 -17.92 -13.05
C THR A 449 1.30 -16.79 -12.83
N VAL A 450 1.92 -16.78 -11.66
CA VAL A 450 2.88 -15.74 -11.26
C VAL A 450 4.25 -16.34 -10.95
N GLY A 451 5.28 -15.52 -11.14
CA GLY A 451 6.65 -15.83 -10.79
C GLY A 451 7.24 -14.82 -9.81
N PHE A 452 8.36 -15.18 -9.22
CA PHE A 452 9.10 -14.43 -8.23
C PHE A 452 10.52 -14.15 -8.72
N HIS A 453 11.18 -13.15 -8.11
CA HIS A 453 12.62 -12.92 -8.36
C HIS A 453 13.51 -13.99 -7.75
N GLN A 454 13.07 -14.58 -6.65
CA GLN A 454 13.76 -15.67 -5.97
C GLN A 454 12.76 -16.77 -5.62
N PRO A 455 13.21 -18.03 -5.57
CA PRO A 455 12.38 -19.13 -5.11
C PRO A 455 11.86 -18.87 -3.69
N ILE A 456 10.61 -19.24 -3.43
CA ILE A 456 10.06 -19.29 -2.08
C ILE A 456 10.52 -20.59 -1.43
N ARG A 457 11.28 -20.50 -0.34
CA ARG A 457 11.78 -21.66 0.40
C ARG A 457 10.68 -22.29 1.22
N ASN A 458 10.64 -23.60 1.29
CA ASN A 458 9.78 -24.35 2.19
C ASN A 458 10.44 -24.45 3.58
N ILE A 459 9.78 -23.85 4.57
CA ILE A 459 10.16 -23.99 5.99
C ILE A 459 9.20 -24.97 6.63
N LYS A 460 9.68 -26.18 6.87
CA LYS A 460 8.85 -27.31 7.31
C LYS A 460 7.98 -26.94 8.52
N GLY A 461 6.67 -27.03 8.30
CA GLY A 461 5.66 -26.79 9.32
C GLY A 461 5.20 -25.35 9.45
N GLU A 462 5.94 -24.38 8.87
CA GLU A 462 5.58 -22.98 8.86
C GLU A 462 4.73 -22.62 7.63
N TYR A 463 4.20 -21.41 7.61
CA TYR A 463 3.58 -20.84 6.40
C TYR A 463 4.66 -20.20 5.54
N ASP A 464 4.66 -20.47 4.22
CA ASP A 464 5.72 -20.05 3.32
C ASP A 464 5.32 -18.83 2.47
N PHE A 465 4.03 -18.68 2.20
CA PHE A 465 3.51 -17.54 1.45
C PHE A 465 2.03 -17.27 1.76
N LYS A 466 1.55 -16.12 1.34
CA LYS A 466 0.12 -15.76 1.43
C LYS A 466 -0.44 -15.24 0.10
N ILE A 467 -1.73 -15.49 -0.10
CA ILE A 467 -2.50 -14.99 -1.24
C ILE A 467 -3.58 -14.06 -0.70
N LEU A 468 -3.54 -12.83 -1.14
CA LEU A 468 -4.51 -11.81 -0.75
C LEU A 468 -5.66 -11.82 -1.76
N GLY A 469 -6.87 -12.06 -1.27
CA GLY A 469 -8.12 -12.00 -2.04
C GLY A 469 -8.99 -10.84 -1.57
N ASN A 470 -10.21 -10.77 -2.08
CA ASN A 470 -11.22 -9.80 -1.63
C ASN A 470 -12.37 -10.43 -0.85
N ALA A 471 -12.22 -11.70 -0.42
CA ALA A 471 -13.19 -12.35 0.45
C ALA A 471 -13.45 -11.53 1.72
N SER A 472 -14.70 -11.46 2.13
CA SER A 472 -15.14 -10.75 3.33
C SER A 472 -16.12 -11.60 4.14
N TYR A 473 -16.19 -11.36 5.46
CA TYR A 473 -17.21 -11.97 6.30
C TYR A 473 -18.45 -11.08 6.38
N ASN A 474 -19.62 -11.70 6.25
CA ASN A 474 -20.89 -11.07 6.60
C ASN A 474 -21.23 -11.46 8.05
N GLN A 475 -21.13 -10.51 8.98
CA GLN A 475 -21.36 -10.74 10.40
C GLN A 475 -22.81 -11.09 10.77
N ASN A 476 -23.76 -11.01 9.85
CA ASN A 476 -25.17 -11.23 10.09
C ASN A 476 -25.63 -12.68 9.85
N THR A 477 -24.74 -13.62 9.55
CA THR A 477 -25.11 -15.03 9.43
C THR A 477 -25.41 -15.63 10.80
N GLY A 478 -26.67 -15.79 11.15
CA GLY A 478 -27.13 -16.32 12.43
C GLY A 478 -26.79 -17.81 12.69
N THR A 479 -25.97 -18.43 11.85
CA THR A 479 -25.61 -19.86 11.89
C THR A 479 -24.28 -20.15 12.57
N GLY A 480 -23.47 -19.13 12.89
CA GLY A 480 -22.11 -19.29 13.43
C GLY A 480 -21.08 -19.79 12.40
N ALA A 481 -21.47 -20.04 11.17
CA ALA A 481 -20.55 -20.35 10.07
C ALA A 481 -19.99 -19.06 9.50
N LEU A 482 -18.69 -19.07 9.16
CA LEU A 482 -18.03 -17.93 8.50
C LEU A 482 -18.46 -17.89 7.02
N GLY A 483 -19.04 -16.78 6.60
CA GLY A 483 -19.50 -16.57 5.23
C GLY A 483 -19.66 -15.09 4.91
N GLY A 484 -19.70 -14.81 3.63
CA GLY A 484 -19.82 -13.46 3.07
C GLY A 484 -19.63 -13.50 1.57
N SER A 485 -18.44 -13.11 1.09
CA SER A 485 -18.07 -13.14 -0.33
C SER A 485 -16.92 -14.13 -0.61
N ALA A 486 -16.93 -15.33 -0.02
CA ALA A 486 -15.90 -16.34 -0.27
C ALA A 486 -16.03 -16.96 -1.66
N GLU A 487 -14.96 -16.90 -2.45
CA GLU A 487 -14.87 -17.43 -3.82
C GLU A 487 -13.61 -18.30 -3.95
N PRO A 488 -13.62 -19.52 -3.37
CA PRO A 488 -12.42 -20.32 -3.17
C PRO A 488 -11.73 -20.67 -4.49
N GLY A 489 -10.40 -20.46 -4.53
CA GLY A 489 -9.51 -20.84 -5.60
C GLY A 489 -8.52 -21.93 -5.21
N ILE A 490 -8.27 -22.88 -6.14
CA ILE A 490 -7.22 -23.88 -6.00
C ILE A 490 -5.86 -23.22 -6.23
N VAL A 491 -4.87 -23.63 -5.44
CA VAL A 491 -3.49 -23.17 -5.52
C VAL A 491 -2.59 -24.32 -5.95
N LEU A 492 -1.81 -24.10 -7.00
CA LEU A 492 -0.75 -25.01 -7.42
C LEU A 492 0.60 -24.32 -7.34
N VAL A 493 1.62 -25.10 -7.10
CA VAL A 493 3.01 -24.66 -7.02
C VAL A 493 3.89 -25.47 -7.97
N SER A 494 4.94 -24.84 -8.49
CA SER A 494 5.94 -25.49 -9.35
C SER A 494 7.32 -24.97 -9.02
N LYS A 495 8.33 -25.85 -9.16
CA LYS A 495 9.74 -25.50 -9.09
C LYS A 495 10.30 -25.46 -10.51
N ASP A 496 11.11 -24.45 -10.83
CA ASP A 496 11.85 -24.35 -12.09
C ASP A 496 13.05 -25.31 -12.05
N VAL A 497 12.80 -26.56 -12.40
CA VAL A 497 13.82 -27.65 -12.33
C VAL A 497 14.86 -27.49 -13.44
N ASN A 498 14.44 -26.98 -14.60
CA ASN A 498 15.31 -26.84 -15.75
C ASN A 498 16.03 -25.48 -15.82
N GLY A 499 15.67 -24.52 -14.96
CA GLY A 499 16.29 -23.19 -14.82
C GLY A 499 16.02 -22.25 -15.99
N ASN A 500 14.91 -22.45 -16.72
CA ASN A 500 14.59 -21.64 -17.90
C ASN A 500 13.70 -20.41 -17.61
N GLY A 501 13.21 -20.26 -16.37
CA GLY A 501 12.35 -19.18 -15.93
C GLY A 501 10.92 -19.25 -16.47
N LEU A 502 10.50 -20.43 -16.99
CA LEU A 502 9.17 -20.67 -17.54
C LEU A 502 8.39 -21.67 -16.67
N PRO A 503 7.05 -21.54 -16.59
CA PRO A 503 6.22 -22.41 -15.75
C PRO A 503 5.84 -23.70 -16.47
N ASP A 504 6.83 -24.38 -17.07
CA ASP A 504 6.67 -25.58 -17.92
C ASP A 504 7.08 -26.89 -17.22
N ASP A 505 7.51 -26.82 -15.96
CA ASP A 505 7.80 -27.98 -15.11
C ASP A 505 6.55 -28.54 -14.43
N GLU A 506 6.71 -29.59 -13.62
CA GLU A 506 5.60 -30.29 -12.96
C GLU A 506 4.89 -29.39 -11.91
N TRP A 507 3.56 -29.40 -11.95
CA TRP A 507 2.69 -28.68 -11.04
C TRP A 507 2.13 -29.58 -9.97
N TYR A 508 2.13 -29.09 -8.71
CA TYR A 508 1.60 -29.78 -7.54
C TYR A 508 0.48 -28.94 -6.91
N GLU A 509 -0.67 -29.56 -6.66
CA GLU A 509 -1.78 -28.93 -5.97
C GLU A 509 -1.47 -28.86 -4.47
N LEU A 510 -1.76 -27.73 -3.82
CA LEU A 510 -1.75 -27.63 -2.37
C LEU A 510 -3.06 -28.17 -1.80
N ALA A 511 -2.98 -29.31 -1.11
CA ALA A 511 -4.16 -29.97 -0.52
C ALA A 511 -4.82 -29.06 0.52
N GLY A 512 -6.03 -28.59 0.25
CA GLY A 512 -6.85 -27.82 1.17
C GLY A 512 -7.73 -28.69 2.07
N SER A 513 -8.59 -28.05 2.85
CA SER A 513 -9.44 -28.73 3.83
C SER A 513 -10.44 -29.72 3.24
N GLU A 514 -10.81 -29.57 1.96
CA GLU A 514 -11.77 -30.45 1.26
C GLU A 514 -11.09 -31.56 0.45
N TYR A 515 -9.75 -31.57 0.45
CA TYR A 515 -8.98 -32.54 -0.30
C TYR A 515 -9.35 -33.99 0.04
N GLY A 516 -9.74 -34.75 -1.01
CA GLY A 516 -10.15 -36.16 -0.86
C GLY A 516 -11.53 -36.39 -0.24
N LYS A 517 -12.36 -35.35 -0.10
CA LYS A 517 -13.75 -35.45 0.38
C LYS A 517 -14.75 -35.45 -0.78
N ASP A 518 -16.03 -35.78 -0.47
CA ASP A 518 -17.14 -35.75 -1.42
C ASP A 518 -17.52 -34.34 -1.89
N THR A 519 -16.91 -33.31 -1.31
CA THR A 519 -17.05 -31.89 -1.66
C THR A 519 -16.07 -31.48 -2.77
N GLU A 520 -15.21 -32.38 -3.21
CA GLU A 520 -14.21 -32.17 -4.26
C GLU A 520 -14.50 -33.07 -5.48
N THR A 521 -14.37 -32.51 -6.68
CA THR A 521 -14.44 -33.24 -7.95
C THR A 521 -13.18 -33.03 -8.73
N ARG A 522 -12.33 -34.03 -8.82
CA ARG A 522 -11.08 -34.01 -9.59
C ARG A 522 -11.29 -34.32 -11.06
N GLY A 523 -10.46 -33.73 -11.92
CA GLY A 523 -10.58 -33.90 -13.34
C GLY A 523 -11.88 -33.32 -13.92
N TYR A 524 -12.48 -32.38 -13.22
CA TYR A 524 -13.61 -31.63 -13.74
C TYR A 524 -13.18 -30.81 -14.95
N GLU A 525 -13.99 -30.81 -15.97
CA GLU A 525 -13.78 -30.06 -17.21
C GLU A 525 -15.05 -29.28 -17.56
N ILE A 526 -14.92 -27.99 -17.84
CA ILE A 526 -15.99 -27.10 -18.26
C ILE A 526 -15.60 -26.39 -19.56
N THR A 527 -16.55 -26.29 -20.49
CA THR A 527 -16.41 -25.53 -21.73
C THR A 527 -17.39 -24.38 -21.74
N TYR A 528 -16.89 -23.16 -21.88
CA TYR A 528 -17.70 -21.94 -22.06
C TYR A 528 -17.82 -21.61 -23.56
N HIS A 529 -19.02 -21.27 -23.98
CA HIS A 529 -19.33 -20.97 -25.37
C HIS A 529 -19.59 -19.46 -25.54
N ARG A 530 -18.96 -18.87 -26.56
CA ARG A 530 -19.14 -17.43 -26.85
C ARG A 530 -20.58 -17.12 -27.14
N PRO A 531 -21.22 -16.17 -26.45
CA PRO A 531 -22.63 -15.85 -26.69
C PRO A 531 -22.86 -15.08 -27.99
N GLN A 532 -23.98 -15.35 -28.61
CA GLN A 532 -24.51 -14.61 -29.78
C GLN A 532 -25.90 -14.08 -29.45
N PRO A 533 -26.10 -12.75 -29.29
CA PRO A 533 -25.11 -11.66 -29.42
C PRO A 533 -24.09 -11.66 -28.28
N ALA A 534 -22.99 -10.94 -28.43
CA ALA A 534 -21.91 -10.84 -27.43
C ALA A 534 -22.42 -10.44 -26.03
N SER A 535 -23.50 -9.66 -25.98
CA SER A 535 -24.20 -9.25 -24.75
C SER A 535 -25.12 -10.31 -24.15
N GLY A 536 -25.09 -11.55 -24.65
CA GLY A 536 -25.89 -12.67 -24.11
C GLY A 536 -25.23 -13.29 -22.87
N ASP A 537 -26.01 -14.11 -22.16
CA ASP A 537 -25.47 -14.98 -21.10
C ASP A 537 -24.53 -16.02 -21.68
N VAL A 538 -23.43 -16.35 -20.98
CA VAL A 538 -22.43 -17.28 -21.49
C VAL A 538 -22.83 -18.70 -21.12
N ARG A 539 -23.20 -19.51 -22.12
CA ARG A 539 -23.50 -20.94 -21.92
C ARG A 539 -22.23 -21.71 -21.58
N TRP A 540 -22.36 -22.68 -20.67
CA TRP A 540 -21.31 -23.66 -20.41
C TRP A 540 -21.85 -25.08 -20.43
N THR A 541 -20.97 -26.03 -20.71
CA THR A 541 -21.17 -27.48 -20.62
C THR A 541 -20.01 -28.13 -19.88
N ASP A 542 -20.22 -29.26 -19.21
CA ASP A 542 -19.17 -29.96 -18.47
C ASP A 542 -19.03 -31.44 -18.84
N ASN A 543 -17.95 -32.06 -18.40
CA ASN A 543 -17.67 -33.48 -18.65
C ASN A 543 -18.52 -34.46 -17.81
N GLN A 544 -19.42 -33.93 -16.96
CA GLN A 544 -20.37 -34.71 -16.17
C GLN A 544 -21.78 -34.70 -16.77
N GLY A 545 -21.95 -34.05 -17.92
CA GLY A 545 -23.24 -33.88 -18.61
C GLY A 545 -24.09 -32.74 -18.05
N GLY A 546 -23.48 -31.85 -17.27
CA GLY A 546 -24.08 -30.61 -16.81
C GLY A 546 -24.03 -29.52 -17.87
N GLU A 547 -24.99 -28.63 -17.84
CA GLU A 547 -25.02 -27.39 -18.62
C GLU A 547 -25.69 -26.25 -17.84
N GLY A 548 -25.35 -25.02 -18.17
CA GLY A 548 -25.91 -23.83 -17.54
C GLY A 548 -25.41 -22.55 -18.17
N TYR A 549 -25.55 -21.45 -17.47
CA TYR A 549 -25.18 -20.13 -17.94
C TYR A 549 -24.44 -19.33 -16.87
N ILE A 550 -23.46 -18.54 -17.28
CA ILE A 550 -22.99 -17.38 -16.52
C ILE A 550 -23.94 -16.24 -16.89
N TYR A 551 -24.80 -15.88 -15.96
CA TYR A 551 -25.82 -14.86 -16.17
C TYR A 551 -25.21 -13.46 -16.01
N ARG A 552 -25.61 -12.55 -16.89
CA ARG A 552 -25.21 -11.14 -16.78
C ARG A 552 -25.93 -10.47 -15.61
N ASN A 553 -25.14 -9.80 -14.77
CA ASN A 553 -25.68 -9.05 -13.64
C ASN A 553 -26.20 -7.67 -14.10
N THR A 554 -27.37 -7.26 -13.62
CA THR A 554 -27.98 -5.96 -13.94
C THR A 554 -27.25 -4.79 -13.33
N TYR A 555 -26.45 -5.01 -12.26
CA TYR A 555 -25.66 -3.98 -11.59
C TYR A 555 -24.27 -3.77 -12.21
N HIS A 556 -23.73 -4.79 -12.88
CA HIS A 556 -22.42 -4.77 -13.52
C HIS A 556 -22.57 -5.03 -15.02
N GLN A 557 -23.13 -4.06 -15.72
CA GLN A 557 -23.36 -4.16 -17.16
C GLN A 557 -22.05 -3.95 -17.91
N GLN A 558 -21.60 -5.00 -18.59
CA GLN A 558 -20.53 -4.99 -19.57
C GLN A 558 -21.10 -5.44 -20.91
N ASP A 559 -20.43 -5.08 -22.01
CA ASP A 559 -20.85 -5.48 -23.35
C ASP A 559 -20.76 -7.00 -23.56
N SER A 560 -19.82 -7.66 -22.89
CA SER A 560 -19.68 -9.11 -22.86
C SER A 560 -19.10 -9.57 -21.52
N TYR A 561 -19.51 -10.78 -21.06
CA TYR A 561 -18.84 -11.51 -19.96
C TYR A 561 -17.82 -12.53 -20.47
N TYR A 562 -17.77 -12.77 -21.79
CA TYR A 562 -16.75 -13.59 -22.42
C TYR A 562 -15.52 -12.71 -22.70
N PRO A 563 -14.27 -13.17 -22.43
CA PRO A 563 -13.08 -12.35 -22.64
C PRO A 563 -12.95 -11.86 -24.09
N ASN A 564 -12.87 -10.54 -24.28
CA ASN A 564 -12.92 -9.94 -25.63
C ASN A 564 -11.63 -10.16 -26.45
N TRP A 565 -10.49 -10.39 -25.80
CA TRP A 565 -9.19 -10.60 -26.47
C TRP A 565 -8.91 -12.05 -26.86
N ILE A 566 -9.80 -12.98 -26.53
CA ILE A 566 -9.72 -14.38 -26.92
C ILE A 566 -10.53 -14.53 -28.22
N GLU A 567 -9.93 -15.15 -29.23
CA GLU A 567 -10.57 -15.29 -30.56
C GLU A 567 -11.46 -16.53 -30.65
N GLU A 568 -11.17 -17.56 -29.86
CA GLU A 568 -11.89 -18.85 -29.86
C GLU A 568 -13.34 -18.67 -29.42
N ASP A 569 -14.26 -19.37 -30.09
CA ASP A 569 -15.68 -19.40 -29.72
C ASP A 569 -15.97 -20.30 -28.50
N GLU A 570 -15.01 -21.12 -28.12
CA GLU A 570 -15.10 -22.02 -26.96
C GLU A 570 -13.80 -21.99 -26.18
N ILE A 571 -13.90 -21.90 -24.84
CA ILE A 571 -12.79 -22.00 -23.93
C ILE A 571 -13.04 -23.14 -22.95
N THR A 572 -12.08 -24.07 -22.84
CA THR A 572 -12.19 -25.22 -21.93
C THR A 572 -11.18 -25.11 -20.81
N PHE A 573 -11.66 -25.25 -19.58
CA PHE A 573 -10.83 -25.30 -18.37
C PHE A 573 -10.92 -26.68 -17.71
N ARG A 574 -9.80 -27.10 -17.07
CA ARG A 574 -9.71 -28.38 -16.37
C ARG A 574 -9.08 -28.19 -15.01
N GLY A 575 -9.57 -28.90 -13.98
CA GLY A 575 -8.97 -28.83 -12.66
C GLY A 575 -9.78 -29.57 -11.60
N THR A 576 -9.50 -29.25 -10.35
CA THR A 576 -10.26 -29.66 -9.18
C THR A 576 -11.39 -28.67 -8.95
N ARG A 577 -12.64 -29.15 -8.96
CA ARG A 577 -13.81 -28.33 -8.63
C ARG A 577 -14.21 -28.60 -7.18
N LEU A 578 -14.45 -27.51 -6.43
CA LEU A 578 -15.12 -27.57 -5.14
C LEU A 578 -16.64 -27.49 -5.30
N LYS A 579 -17.37 -28.07 -4.37
CA LYS A 579 -18.83 -27.93 -4.31
C LYS A 579 -19.15 -26.44 -4.12
N ASP A 580 -20.22 -25.98 -4.81
CA ASP A 580 -20.66 -24.61 -4.70
C ASP A 580 -20.97 -24.25 -3.24
N ASN A 581 -20.32 -23.18 -2.76
CA ASN A 581 -20.35 -22.73 -1.35
C ASN A 581 -21.33 -21.56 -1.12
N ALA A 582 -22.04 -21.11 -2.15
CA ALA A 582 -22.98 -20.01 -2.06
C ALA A 582 -24.40 -20.48 -1.77
N VAL A 583 -25.06 -19.79 -0.84
CA VAL A 583 -26.46 -20.05 -0.42
C VAL A 583 -27.24 -18.75 -0.50
N ASN A 584 -28.46 -18.81 -1.03
CA ASN A 584 -29.38 -17.67 -1.01
C ASN A 584 -30.08 -17.56 0.34
N GLU A 585 -29.75 -16.54 1.09
CA GLU A 585 -30.33 -16.24 2.41
C GLU A 585 -31.26 -15.02 2.31
N GLY A 586 -32.55 -15.27 2.13
CA GLY A 586 -33.55 -14.20 2.10
C GLY A 586 -33.42 -13.20 0.96
N GLY A 587 -32.86 -13.62 -0.17
CA GLY A 587 -32.63 -12.79 -1.36
C GLY A 587 -31.17 -12.31 -1.51
N THR A 588 -30.33 -12.54 -0.52
CA THR A 588 -28.89 -12.24 -0.56
C THR A 588 -28.10 -13.54 -0.73
N TRP A 589 -27.17 -13.57 -1.68
CA TRP A 589 -26.26 -14.69 -1.84
C TRP A 589 -25.09 -14.54 -0.85
N VAL A 590 -24.79 -15.60 -0.10
CA VAL A 590 -23.71 -15.67 0.87
C VAL A 590 -22.76 -16.80 0.47
N GLY A 591 -21.52 -16.48 0.17
CA GLY A 591 -20.43 -17.45 -0.05
C GLY A 591 -19.84 -17.88 1.27
N TYR A 592 -19.98 -19.17 1.65
CA TYR A 592 -19.41 -19.71 2.89
C TYR A 592 -17.97 -20.15 2.71
N CYS A 593 -17.12 -19.84 3.70
CA CYS A 593 -15.71 -20.21 3.67
C CYS A 593 -15.53 -21.71 3.92
N TYR A 594 -14.63 -22.33 3.17
CA TYR A 594 -14.02 -23.61 3.54
C TYR A 594 -12.98 -23.40 4.65
N PRO A 595 -12.66 -24.39 5.49
CA PRO A 595 -11.84 -24.18 6.67
C PRO A 595 -10.45 -23.58 6.41
N TRP A 596 -9.71 -24.02 5.37
CA TRP A 596 -8.36 -23.54 5.04
C TRP A 596 -7.87 -24.08 3.67
N GLY A 597 -6.81 -23.48 3.12
CA GLY A 597 -6.06 -24.00 1.99
C GLY A 597 -6.57 -23.58 0.61
N TYR A 598 -7.40 -22.54 0.52
CA TYR A 598 -7.94 -22.00 -0.71
C TYR A 598 -7.70 -20.51 -0.80
N ALA A 599 -7.32 -20.02 -1.98
CA ALA A 599 -7.21 -18.59 -2.26
C ALA A 599 -8.60 -17.94 -2.23
N ASP A 600 -8.69 -16.67 -1.85
CA ASP A 600 -9.93 -15.86 -1.79
C ASP A 600 -11.12 -16.53 -1.08
N ASN A 601 -10.82 -17.32 -0.10
CA ASN A 601 -11.78 -18.07 0.70
C ASN A 601 -12.03 -17.43 2.07
N HIS A 602 -11.03 -16.73 2.59
CA HIS A 602 -11.11 -15.97 3.84
C HIS A 602 -10.57 -14.56 3.61
N PRO A 603 -10.97 -13.57 4.42
CA PRO A 603 -10.40 -12.24 4.36
C PRO A 603 -8.88 -12.25 4.50
N TYR A 604 -8.21 -11.42 3.68
CA TYR A 604 -6.74 -11.38 3.55
C TYR A 604 -5.99 -11.03 4.86
N ASN A 605 -6.67 -10.50 5.86
CA ASN A 605 -6.12 -10.20 7.19
C ASN A 605 -6.25 -11.36 8.19
N THR A 606 -6.57 -12.58 7.73
CA THR A 606 -6.64 -13.78 8.55
C THR A 606 -5.46 -14.71 8.24
N GLU A 607 -5.13 -15.61 9.19
CA GLU A 607 -4.12 -16.65 8.98
C GLU A 607 -4.50 -17.63 7.86
N HIS A 608 -5.79 -17.72 7.53
CA HIS A 608 -6.31 -18.65 6.52
C HIS A 608 -5.99 -18.25 5.07
N CYS A 609 -5.42 -17.07 4.85
CA CYS A 609 -4.87 -16.67 3.55
C CYS A 609 -3.40 -17.09 3.35
N GLN A 610 -2.81 -17.79 4.34
CA GLN A 610 -1.45 -18.28 4.33
C GLN A 610 -1.39 -19.75 3.88
N PHE A 611 -0.34 -20.12 3.16
CA PHE A 611 -0.16 -21.42 2.53
C PHE A 611 1.17 -22.04 2.91
N LYS A 612 1.17 -23.38 2.99
CA LYS A 612 2.38 -24.19 3.23
C LYS A 612 2.73 -24.97 1.97
N ILE A 613 3.97 -24.92 1.54
CA ILE A 613 4.49 -25.76 0.46
C ILE A 613 4.42 -27.24 0.87
N ASP A 614 4.48 -27.54 2.16
CA ASP A 614 4.29 -28.89 2.71
C ASP A 614 2.93 -29.53 2.36
N TRP A 615 1.94 -28.75 1.90
CA TRP A 615 0.63 -29.29 1.45
C TRP A 615 0.66 -29.81 0.01
N ALA A 616 1.80 -29.75 -0.67
CA ALA A 616 1.94 -30.16 -2.07
C ALA A 616 1.69 -31.65 -2.27
N VAL A 617 0.87 -31.97 -3.26
CA VAL A 617 0.53 -33.34 -3.64
C VAL A 617 0.62 -33.53 -5.16
N THR A 618 0.98 -34.75 -5.58
CA THR A 618 0.89 -35.15 -6.99
C THR A 618 -0.57 -35.26 -7.45
N GLN A 619 -0.80 -35.35 -8.76
CA GLN A 619 -2.14 -35.63 -9.32
C GLN A 619 -2.79 -36.90 -8.74
N ASN A 620 -2.00 -37.89 -8.30
CA ASN A 620 -2.48 -39.10 -7.67
C ASN A 620 -2.61 -39.00 -6.14
N GLY A 621 -2.47 -37.81 -5.57
CA GLY A 621 -2.66 -37.53 -4.16
C GLY A 621 -1.52 -37.94 -3.23
N LYS A 622 -0.32 -38.22 -3.77
CA LYS A 622 0.83 -38.52 -2.92
C LYS A 622 1.50 -37.21 -2.48
N PRO A 623 1.81 -37.06 -1.19
CA PRO A 623 2.58 -35.91 -0.71
C PRO A 623 3.92 -35.77 -1.45
N VAL A 624 4.31 -34.56 -1.74
CA VAL A 624 5.58 -34.21 -2.40
C VAL A 624 6.38 -33.31 -1.46
N ALA A 625 7.66 -33.63 -1.30
CA ALA A 625 8.58 -32.77 -0.56
C ALA A 625 9.29 -31.84 -1.55
N LEU A 626 8.90 -30.59 -1.58
CA LEU A 626 9.58 -29.51 -2.29
C LEU A 626 10.41 -28.73 -1.29
N ASP A 627 11.64 -28.39 -1.64
CA ASP A 627 12.52 -27.53 -0.85
C ASP A 627 12.27 -26.03 -1.10
N GLU A 628 11.77 -25.71 -2.29
CA GLU A 628 11.42 -24.36 -2.74
C GLU A 628 10.50 -24.43 -3.96
N ILE A 629 9.87 -23.28 -4.30
CA ILE A 629 9.03 -23.10 -5.48
C ILE A 629 9.38 -21.79 -6.18
N ASP A 630 9.20 -21.75 -7.52
CA ASP A 630 9.45 -20.56 -8.35
C ASP A 630 8.15 -19.95 -8.87
N PHE A 631 7.11 -20.77 -8.99
CA PHE A 631 5.84 -20.37 -9.59
C PHE A 631 4.66 -20.77 -8.73
N ILE A 632 3.64 -19.91 -8.74
CA ILE A 632 2.33 -20.18 -8.16
C ILE A 632 1.27 -19.99 -9.24
N ARG A 633 0.37 -20.96 -9.38
CA ARG A 633 -0.83 -20.86 -10.21
C ARG A 633 -2.06 -20.92 -9.35
N ILE A 634 -3.00 -20.06 -9.64
CA ILE A 634 -4.28 -20.01 -8.94
C ILE A 634 -5.39 -20.05 -9.98
N TYR A 635 -6.43 -20.82 -9.70
CA TYR A 635 -7.64 -20.79 -10.51
C TYR A 635 -8.90 -20.88 -9.65
N THR A 636 -9.99 -20.28 -10.12
CA THR A 636 -11.29 -20.31 -9.44
C THR A 636 -11.82 -21.76 -9.39
N ALA A 637 -12.16 -22.24 -8.18
CA ALA A 637 -12.55 -23.62 -7.93
C ALA A 637 -14.06 -23.87 -7.95
N VAL A 638 -14.89 -22.83 -8.01
CA VAL A 638 -16.35 -22.89 -8.00
C VAL A 638 -16.92 -22.26 -9.25
N ASN A 639 -18.13 -22.68 -9.66
CA ASN A 639 -18.80 -22.12 -10.82
C ASN A 639 -19.99 -21.28 -10.39
N LEU A 640 -19.73 -20.18 -9.69
CA LEU A 640 -20.76 -19.29 -9.15
C LEU A 640 -21.06 -18.18 -10.15
N SER A 641 -22.25 -18.19 -10.75
CA SER A 641 -22.68 -17.16 -11.69
C SER A 641 -23.35 -15.94 -11.06
N LEU A 642 -23.52 -15.91 -9.74
CA LEU A 642 -24.40 -14.98 -9.03
C LEU A 642 -23.71 -14.10 -8.00
N ILE A 643 -22.43 -14.32 -7.72
CA ILE A 643 -21.59 -13.53 -6.79
C ILE A 643 -20.45 -12.88 -7.60
N PRO A 644 -19.91 -11.72 -7.18
CA PRO A 644 -18.72 -11.15 -7.78
C PRO A 644 -17.57 -12.16 -7.76
N HIS A 645 -16.91 -12.37 -8.90
CA HIS A 645 -15.92 -13.41 -9.10
C HIS A 645 -14.56 -13.09 -8.43
N LEU A 646 -13.80 -14.16 -8.14
CA LEU A 646 -12.45 -14.14 -7.57
C LEU A 646 -11.60 -12.97 -8.11
N THR A 647 -11.16 -12.14 -7.21
CA THR A 647 -10.27 -11.03 -7.50
C THR A 647 -9.05 -11.10 -6.59
N LEU A 648 -7.86 -11.27 -7.18
CA LEU A 648 -6.62 -11.45 -6.44
C LEU A 648 -5.80 -10.16 -6.45
N PRO A 649 -5.56 -9.49 -5.31
CA PRO A 649 -4.74 -8.31 -5.28
C PRO A 649 -3.24 -8.58 -5.15
N THR A 650 -2.79 -9.64 -4.49
CA THR A 650 -1.34 -9.81 -4.27
C THR A 650 -0.95 -11.19 -3.77
N ILE A 651 0.20 -11.69 -4.21
CA ILE A 651 0.86 -12.88 -3.68
C ILE A 651 2.22 -12.47 -3.14
N CYS A 652 2.55 -12.85 -1.90
CA CYS A 652 3.85 -12.58 -1.29
C CYS A 652 4.36 -13.79 -0.50
N SER A 653 5.70 -13.95 -0.42
CA SER A 653 6.33 -14.85 0.54
C SER A 653 6.08 -14.33 1.97
N VAL A 654 5.94 -15.22 2.93
CA VAL A 654 5.77 -14.89 4.36
C VAL A 654 7.12 -14.76 5.03
#